data_466f7c33ddc59dc8f646e44019e2f0d7
#
_entry.id   466f7c33ddc59dc8f646e44019e2f0d7
#
_cell.length_a   1.000
_cell.length_b   1.000
_cell.length_c   1.000
_cell.angle_alpha   90.00
_cell.angle_beta   90.00
_cell.angle_gamma   90.00
#
_symmetry.space_group_name_H-M   'P 1'
#
loop_
_entity.id
_entity.type
_entity.pdbx_description
1 polymer ?
#
loop_
_entity_poly.entity_id
_entity_poly.type
_entity_poly.pdbx_seq_one_letter_code
_entity_poly.pdbx_strand_id
1 'polypeptide(L)'
;MRTFRNCSHPLLAAAMLFASMAAFAAELPLGPMPISLKYLPVPPVPGLADGSDPIVVNKPAAIALGKALFWDSNVGSDGMACASCHFQAGADGRSKNQISAGGQSKPVAEQIFADSSDATPLGPNRTLSLADFPLHQRLDPLADSAVVFDTDNVVGSAGTFAGEFKGVNRFTSGTDICNRAADPVFRVGANGTRRVTPRNAPTVINAVFNHRSFWDGRANNVFNGSSPWGDRDPDAGVWVKTGPRNVQKQRLHLINSSLASLAVAPPANHTEMSCSNRSLLDVGRKLLYRAPLQNQLVHHADSVLGPYSNSNPEKLNPGLNLPYGSLVRQAFNAKYWSYSGSVPLAVPAGQAPYTQLEANFPMFFALAIQLYESTLISDQAPFDNSARDANHQPVDLSAAELNGLKQFRKNQCALCHLGPNFSSASIAANAAIAQSHPEAFGEPTFRISASSNVVNRIPLLVGGLPVTAFYDTGFSSNGASREANDIGAGSVDDFGNPLSFSLQYLQLLAGNSAAVQDSEVNAVRACDFQDAVATNLKLPYSLPNLFTQIDGLMPQPQSTANCFLPLVNAFLPTPAAAAAELNKAVNRKMVAAVTATFKTPSLRNIELTGPYMHNGSMATLEQVVEFYSRGGNFKNDSKHVTRVFPQPTLQTDAQNRADLVAFLKTLTDDRVRYQRAPFDHPELKIPHGHSGDEVATVAGNPLNASLSKDEYLRLSAVGAEGAAEPLPAFEQRLAP
;
A
#
# COMPACT_ATOMS: atom_id res chain seq x y z
N MET A 1 -36.76 -19.64 -70.05
CA MET A 1 -36.81 -20.94 -69.32
C MET A 1 -35.62 -21.10 -68.43
N ARG A 2 -35.86 -21.49 -67.17
CA ARG A 2 -34.96 -21.87 -66.09
C ARG A 2 -34.61 -20.69 -65.15
N THR A 3 -35.31 -20.48 -64.18
CA THR A 3 -35.65 -21.07 -62.84
C THR A 3 -34.72 -20.55 -61.75
N PHE A 4 -35.35 -19.70 -60.91
CA PHE A 4 -34.85 -19.21 -59.64
C PHE A 4 -34.54 -20.38 -58.69
N ARG A 5 -33.45 -20.32 -57.93
CA ARG A 5 -33.27 -21.04 -56.65
C ARG A 5 -32.90 -20.10 -55.55
N ASN A 6 -33.71 -20.18 -54.54
CA ASN A 6 -33.77 -19.41 -53.30
C ASN A 6 -32.44 -19.39 -52.52
N CYS A 7 -32.05 -18.20 -52.08
CA CYS A 7 -31.23 -17.97 -50.90
C CYS A 7 -32.14 -17.90 -49.67
N SER A 8 -32.11 -18.91 -48.86
CA SER A 8 -32.74 -18.94 -47.52
C SER A 8 -31.73 -19.36 -46.46
N HIS A 9 -30.77 -18.48 -46.10
CA HIS A 9 -29.91 -18.65 -44.96
C HIS A 9 -29.35 -17.32 -44.38
N PRO A 10 -30.19 -16.34 -44.01
CA PRO A 10 -29.75 -15.37 -43.00
C PRO A 10 -30.46 -15.49 -41.65
N LEU A 11 -31.53 -16.27 -41.49
CA LEU A 11 -32.32 -16.36 -40.26
C LEU A 11 -31.77 -17.33 -39.20
N LEU A 12 -30.96 -18.32 -39.58
CA LEU A 12 -30.33 -19.24 -38.64
C LEU A 12 -29.13 -18.64 -37.93
N ALA A 13 -28.39 -17.75 -38.60
CA ALA A 13 -27.24 -17.08 -37.97
C ALA A 13 -27.68 -16.03 -36.91
N ALA A 14 -28.80 -15.35 -37.13
CA ALA A 14 -29.37 -14.42 -36.17
C ALA A 14 -29.95 -15.13 -34.91
N ALA A 15 -30.55 -16.33 -35.11
CA ALA A 15 -31.09 -17.08 -33.98
C ALA A 15 -29.98 -17.69 -33.09
N MET A 16 -28.81 -18.04 -33.62
CA MET A 16 -27.67 -18.50 -32.82
C MET A 16 -26.96 -17.37 -32.09
N LEU A 17 -26.97 -16.13 -32.61
CA LEU A 17 -26.46 -14.94 -31.86
C LEU A 17 -27.39 -14.53 -30.72
N PHE A 18 -28.71 -14.67 -30.89
CA PHE A 18 -29.66 -14.38 -29.79
C PHE A 18 -29.71 -15.51 -28.75
N ALA A 19 -29.45 -16.74 -29.10
CA ALA A 19 -29.34 -17.85 -28.15
C ALA A 19 -28.06 -17.73 -27.26
N SER A 20 -26.97 -17.17 -27.82
CA SER A 20 -25.76 -16.91 -27.03
C SER A 20 -25.90 -15.71 -26.09
N MET A 21 -26.78 -14.75 -26.38
CA MET A 21 -27.08 -13.63 -25.45
C MET A 21 -28.04 -14.03 -24.35
N ALA A 22 -28.92 -15.02 -24.55
CA ALA A 22 -29.81 -15.53 -23.51
C ALA A 22 -29.11 -16.47 -22.50
N ALA A 23 -27.96 -17.05 -22.87
CA ALA A 23 -27.14 -17.85 -21.95
C ALA A 23 -26.32 -17.03 -20.92
N PHE A 24 -26.31 -15.69 -21.05
CA PHE A 24 -25.67 -14.79 -20.10
C PHE A 24 -26.54 -14.33 -18.93
N ALA A 25 -27.76 -14.85 -18.79
CA ALA A 25 -28.63 -14.60 -17.67
C ALA A 25 -28.48 -15.62 -16.52
N ALA A 26 -27.50 -16.53 -16.59
CA ALA A 26 -27.14 -17.35 -15.44
C ALA A 26 -26.57 -16.42 -14.35
N GLU A 27 -27.16 -16.47 -13.15
CA GLU A 27 -26.65 -15.74 -12.00
C GLU A 27 -25.17 -16.07 -11.78
N LEU A 28 -24.30 -15.08 -11.80
CA LEU A 28 -22.88 -15.31 -11.54
C LEU A 28 -22.73 -15.98 -10.16
N PRO A 29 -21.89 -17.03 -10.04
CA PRO A 29 -21.70 -17.70 -8.76
C PRO A 29 -21.15 -16.75 -7.71
N LEU A 30 -21.49 -17.00 -6.46
CA LEU A 30 -20.99 -16.21 -5.34
C LEU A 30 -19.48 -16.36 -5.24
N GLY A 31 -18.78 -15.23 -5.11
CA GLY A 31 -17.35 -15.21 -4.82
C GLY A 31 -16.99 -15.92 -3.50
N PRO A 32 -15.69 -16.15 -3.22
CA PRO A 32 -15.26 -16.85 -2.02
C PRO A 32 -15.77 -16.20 -0.73
N MET A 33 -16.02 -17.03 0.29
CA MET A 33 -16.42 -16.56 1.62
C MET A 33 -15.20 -16.01 2.35
N PRO A 34 -15.18 -14.75 2.77
CA PRO A 34 -14.12 -14.24 3.63
C PRO A 34 -14.13 -14.91 5.01
N ILE A 35 -12.97 -15.09 5.60
CA ILE A 35 -12.83 -15.66 6.95
C ILE A 35 -12.23 -14.66 7.91
N SER A 36 -12.31 -14.98 9.22
CA SER A 36 -11.76 -14.13 10.28
C SER A 36 -10.23 -14.06 10.24
N LEU A 37 -9.69 -12.88 10.50
CA LEU A 37 -8.25 -12.65 10.61
C LEU A 37 -7.64 -13.30 11.86
N LYS A 38 -8.44 -13.64 12.88
CA LYS A 38 -8.01 -14.34 14.09
C LYS A 38 -7.24 -15.64 13.82
N TYR A 39 -7.51 -16.26 12.67
CA TYR A 39 -6.90 -17.53 12.28
C TYR A 39 -5.61 -17.37 11.47
N LEU A 40 -5.23 -16.14 11.10
CA LEU A 40 -4.05 -15.87 10.29
C LEU A 40 -2.89 -15.40 11.18
N PRO A 41 -1.83 -16.21 11.35
CA PRO A 41 -0.66 -15.76 12.08
C PRO A 41 0.09 -14.69 11.29
N VAL A 42 0.80 -13.83 12.01
CA VAL A 42 1.75 -12.89 11.41
C VAL A 42 2.82 -13.68 10.65
N PRO A 43 3.10 -13.36 9.38
CA PRO A 43 4.08 -14.07 8.57
C PRO A 43 5.45 -14.06 9.24
N PRO A 44 6.12 -15.23 9.39
CA PRO A 44 7.45 -15.28 9.96
C PRO A 44 8.49 -14.64 9.04
N VAL A 45 9.51 -14.05 9.62
CA VAL A 45 10.69 -13.52 8.93
C VAL A 45 11.91 -14.32 9.37
N PRO A 46 12.28 -15.39 8.66
CA PRO A 46 13.37 -16.25 9.06
C PRO A 46 14.70 -15.49 9.18
N GLY A 47 15.43 -15.73 10.28
CA GLY A 47 16.70 -15.07 10.57
C GLY A 47 16.57 -13.68 11.23
N LEU A 48 15.36 -13.15 11.38
CA LEU A 48 15.18 -11.85 12.04
C LEU A 48 15.34 -11.97 13.55
N ALA A 49 14.54 -12.82 14.21
CA ALA A 49 14.56 -13.00 15.66
C ALA A 49 14.65 -14.49 16.08
N ASP A 50 14.94 -15.35 15.14
CA ASP A 50 15.07 -16.80 15.29
C ASP A 50 16.43 -17.30 14.78
N GLY A 51 16.72 -18.60 15.01
CA GLY A 51 17.99 -19.21 14.63
C GLY A 51 19.11 -19.00 15.64
N SER A 52 20.32 -19.43 15.26
CA SER A 52 21.51 -19.40 16.15
C SER A 52 22.21 -18.04 16.23
N ASP A 53 21.96 -17.16 15.26
CA ASP A 53 22.63 -15.86 15.14
C ASP A 53 21.64 -14.78 14.62
N PRO A 54 20.57 -14.50 15.39
CA PRO A 54 19.49 -13.63 14.97
C PRO A 54 19.97 -12.18 14.85
N ILE A 55 19.31 -11.40 13.98
CA ILE A 55 19.56 -9.96 13.82
C ILE A 55 19.03 -9.20 15.04
N VAL A 56 17.84 -9.56 15.50
CA VAL A 56 17.17 -8.99 16.68
C VAL A 56 17.33 -9.96 17.85
N VAL A 57 17.99 -9.51 18.90
CA VAL A 57 18.26 -10.31 20.11
C VAL A 57 17.27 -10.01 21.25
N ASN A 58 16.57 -8.87 21.18
CA ASN A 58 15.55 -8.48 22.14
C ASN A 58 14.37 -7.84 21.38
N LYS A 59 13.36 -8.67 21.08
CA LYS A 59 12.18 -8.27 20.32
C LYS A 59 11.36 -7.16 21.03
N PRO A 60 11.08 -7.20 22.35
CA PRO A 60 10.42 -6.10 23.04
C PRO A 60 11.14 -4.74 22.89
N ALA A 61 12.46 -4.70 23.03
CA ALA A 61 13.22 -3.47 22.82
C ALA A 61 13.18 -2.99 21.37
N ALA A 62 13.16 -3.91 20.39
CA ALA A 62 13.02 -3.57 18.98
C ALA A 62 11.62 -3.00 18.66
N ILE A 63 10.55 -3.53 19.25
CA ILE A 63 9.19 -3.02 19.12
C ILE A 63 9.09 -1.61 19.74
N ALA A 64 9.66 -1.41 20.93
CA ALA A 64 9.69 -0.09 21.58
C ALA A 64 10.44 0.94 20.75
N LEU A 65 11.59 0.56 20.18
CA LEU A 65 12.35 1.39 19.23
C LEU A 65 11.48 1.74 18.01
N GLY A 66 10.78 0.76 17.44
CA GLY A 66 9.92 0.96 16.28
C GLY A 66 8.77 1.92 16.56
N LYS A 67 8.04 1.74 17.67
CA LYS A 67 6.96 2.64 18.07
C LYS A 67 7.48 4.06 18.31
N ALA A 68 8.61 4.20 18.99
CA ALA A 68 9.23 5.50 19.21
C ALA A 68 9.60 6.17 17.89
N LEU A 69 10.26 5.48 16.96
CA LEU A 69 10.65 6.02 15.65
C LEU A 69 9.45 6.38 14.78
N PHE A 70 8.38 5.59 14.82
CA PHE A 70 7.16 5.83 14.04
C PHE A 70 6.43 7.12 14.48
N TRP A 71 6.44 7.43 15.78
CA TRP A 71 5.72 8.56 16.36
C TRP A 71 6.58 9.81 16.60
N ASP A 72 7.92 9.73 16.52
CA ASP A 72 8.78 10.87 16.85
C ASP A 72 8.87 11.89 15.71
N SER A 73 8.38 13.09 15.96
CA SER A 73 8.45 14.24 15.05
C SER A 73 9.89 14.68 14.71
N ASN A 74 10.87 14.26 15.51
CA ASN A 74 12.28 14.53 15.21
C ASN A 74 12.86 13.67 14.08
N VAL A 75 12.15 12.63 13.60
CA VAL A 75 12.57 11.82 12.46
C VAL A 75 12.63 12.67 11.19
N GLY A 76 11.61 13.45 10.91
CA GLY A 76 11.55 14.35 9.74
C GLY A 76 12.42 15.60 9.88
N SER A 77 12.63 16.29 8.76
CA SER A 77 13.45 17.52 8.73
C SER A 77 12.79 18.71 9.44
N ASP A 78 11.45 18.75 9.50
CA ASP A 78 10.67 19.89 10.00
C ASP A 78 9.43 19.51 10.80
N GLY A 79 9.53 18.46 11.60
CA GLY A 79 8.49 18.05 12.53
C GLY A 79 7.56 16.93 12.02
N MET A 80 7.89 16.26 10.91
CA MET A 80 7.13 15.15 10.39
C MET A 80 7.57 13.82 11.02
N ALA A 81 6.61 13.07 11.53
CA ALA A 81 6.73 11.66 11.91
C ALA A 81 6.03 10.77 10.87
N CYS A 82 6.27 9.44 10.86
CA CYS A 82 5.46 8.52 10.07
C CYS A 82 3.97 8.65 10.45
N ALA A 83 3.70 8.73 11.75
CA ALA A 83 2.36 8.95 12.28
C ALA A 83 1.72 10.27 11.83
N SER A 84 2.46 11.26 11.33
CA SER A 84 1.85 12.50 10.80
C SER A 84 0.91 12.25 9.61
N CYS A 85 1.15 11.16 8.84
CA CYS A 85 0.32 10.72 7.74
C CYS A 85 -0.40 9.39 8.02
N HIS A 86 -0.15 8.75 9.19
CA HIS A 86 -0.68 7.45 9.56
C HIS A 86 -1.33 7.43 10.96
N PHE A 87 -1.90 8.55 11.40
CA PHE A 87 -2.49 8.68 12.75
C PHE A 87 -3.96 8.23 12.83
N GLN A 88 -4.71 8.33 11.72
CA GLN A 88 -6.14 8.04 11.67
C GLN A 88 -6.37 6.57 11.28
N ALA A 89 -6.55 5.69 12.25
CA ALA A 89 -6.65 4.24 11.98
C ALA A 89 -5.51 3.75 11.05
N GLY A 90 -4.31 4.29 11.21
CA GLY A 90 -3.14 3.99 10.40
C GLY A 90 -3.08 4.67 9.03
N ALA A 91 -4.04 5.53 8.67
CA ALA A 91 -4.11 6.33 7.45
C ALA A 91 -4.12 7.84 7.77
N ASP A 92 -4.34 8.71 6.78
CA ASP A 92 -4.40 10.16 6.95
C ASP A 92 -5.85 10.67 6.86
N GLY A 93 -6.33 11.28 7.94
CA GLY A 93 -7.67 11.87 7.99
C GLY A 93 -7.67 13.40 8.00
N ARG A 94 -6.59 14.06 7.56
CA ARG A 94 -6.53 15.53 7.47
C ARG A 94 -7.37 16.04 6.30
N SER A 95 -7.89 17.28 6.44
CA SER A 95 -8.76 17.91 5.44
C SER A 95 -8.23 19.24 4.89
N LYS A 96 -7.14 19.80 5.40
CA LYS A 96 -6.58 21.08 4.91
C LYS A 96 -5.18 20.89 4.36
N ASN A 97 -4.88 21.49 3.20
CA ASN A 97 -3.64 21.37 2.45
C ASN A 97 -3.31 19.90 2.08
N GLN A 98 -4.30 19.13 1.60
CA GLN A 98 -4.14 17.73 1.24
C GLN A 98 -4.23 17.48 -0.28
N ILE A 99 -4.31 18.54 -1.10
CA ILE A 99 -4.36 18.41 -2.55
C ILE A 99 -2.93 18.40 -3.12
N SER A 100 -2.62 17.38 -3.91
CA SER A 100 -1.44 17.28 -4.76
C SER A 100 -1.81 17.56 -6.21
N ALA A 101 -0.96 18.26 -6.92
CA ALA A 101 -1.11 18.44 -8.37
C ALA A 101 -1.13 17.07 -9.07
N GLY A 102 -2.02 16.93 -10.04
CA GLY A 102 -2.21 15.69 -10.78
C GLY A 102 -1.05 15.33 -11.70
N GLY A 103 -1.13 14.14 -12.28
CA GLY A 103 -0.18 13.70 -13.30
C GLY A 103 1.15 13.23 -12.75
N GLN A 104 1.18 12.34 -11.75
CA GLN A 104 2.43 11.77 -11.22
C GLN A 104 3.34 11.18 -12.30
N SER A 105 2.77 10.63 -13.37
CA SER A 105 3.53 10.08 -14.50
C SER A 105 4.03 11.16 -15.47
N LYS A 106 3.68 12.44 -15.25
CA LYS A 106 4.12 13.57 -16.05
C LYS A 106 5.41 14.19 -15.49
N PRO A 107 6.23 14.86 -16.32
CA PRO A 107 7.31 15.70 -15.81
C PRO A 107 6.81 16.71 -14.77
N VAL A 108 7.61 17.02 -13.76
CA VAL A 108 7.22 17.95 -12.67
C VAL A 108 6.74 19.31 -13.20
N ALA A 109 7.33 19.80 -14.29
CA ALA A 109 6.91 21.07 -14.91
C ALA A 109 5.49 21.04 -15.51
N GLU A 110 4.93 19.85 -15.74
CA GLU A 110 3.59 19.63 -16.28
C GLU A 110 2.58 19.25 -15.18
N GLN A 111 3.03 19.10 -13.94
CA GLN A 111 2.18 18.83 -12.79
C GLN A 111 1.60 20.16 -12.30
N ILE A 112 0.35 20.41 -12.64
CA ILE A 112 -0.38 21.63 -12.31
C ILE A 112 -1.67 21.27 -11.59
N PHE A 113 -2.16 22.18 -10.76
CA PHE A 113 -3.50 22.09 -10.21
C PHE A 113 -4.50 22.49 -11.30
N ALA A 114 -5.29 21.53 -11.77
CA ALA A 114 -6.25 21.74 -12.82
C ALA A 114 -7.54 20.93 -12.57
N ASP A 115 -8.66 21.50 -12.96
CA ASP A 115 -9.96 20.82 -12.99
C ASP A 115 -10.81 21.33 -14.16
N SER A 116 -11.96 20.72 -14.36
CA SER A 116 -12.90 21.05 -15.43
C SER A 116 -13.83 22.23 -15.10
N SER A 117 -13.68 22.84 -13.93
CA SER A 117 -14.51 23.98 -13.52
C SER A 117 -13.91 25.31 -14.00
N ASP A 118 -14.76 26.33 -14.17
CA ASP A 118 -14.34 27.71 -14.39
C ASP A 118 -14.00 28.43 -13.07
N ALA A 119 -14.11 27.74 -11.95
CA ALA A 119 -13.82 28.22 -10.61
C ALA A 119 -12.31 28.13 -10.29
N THR A 120 -11.90 28.62 -9.13
CA THR A 120 -10.53 28.42 -8.63
C THR A 120 -10.25 26.92 -8.49
N PRO A 121 -9.25 26.36 -9.19
CA PRO A 121 -8.92 24.94 -9.10
C PRO A 121 -8.62 24.51 -7.69
N LEU A 122 -8.91 23.23 -7.37
CA LEU A 122 -8.47 22.61 -6.13
C LEU A 122 -6.93 22.70 -6.03
N GLY A 123 -6.42 23.35 -5.01
CA GLY A 123 -5.00 23.66 -4.92
C GLY A 123 -4.42 23.66 -3.50
N PRO A 124 -3.22 24.24 -3.33
CA PRO A 124 -2.55 24.29 -2.03
C PRO A 124 -3.39 25.04 -1.00
N ASN A 125 -3.31 24.57 0.23
CA ASN A 125 -3.98 25.12 1.41
C ASN A 125 -5.52 25.12 1.39
N ARG A 126 -6.13 24.46 0.38
CA ARG A 126 -7.57 24.24 0.36
C ARG A 126 -8.02 23.49 1.61
N THR A 127 -9.13 23.92 2.21
CA THR A 127 -9.89 23.13 3.18
C THR A 127 -10.94 22.33 2.42
N LEU A 128 -10.82 21.01 2.47
CA LEU A 128 -11.72 20.10 1.78
C LEU A 128 -13.11 20.10 2.41
N SER A 129 -14.13 20.02 1.56
CA SER A 129 -15.53 19.84 1.91
C SER A 129 -16.10 18.60 1.22
N LEU A 130 -17.27 18.14 1.64
CA LEU A 130 -17.92 17.00 0.98
C LEU A 130 -18.27 17.32 -0.48
N ALA A 131 -18.51 18.58 -0.83
CA ALA A 131 -18.81 19.01 -2.19
C ALA A 131 -17.63 18.86 -3.16
N ASP A 132 -16.38 18.78 -2.65
CA ASP A 132 -15.20 18.53 -3.49
C ASP A 132 -15.14 17.06 -3.98
N PHE A 133 -15.98 16.18 -3.45
CA PHE A 133 -15.96 14.73 -3.73
C PHE A 133 -17.26 14.24 -4.41
N PRO A 134 -17.12 13.16 -5.23
CA PRO A 134 -15.88 12.55 -5.70
C PRO A 134 -15.13 13.46 -6.67
N LEU A 135 -13.80 13.29 -6.82
CA LEU A 135 -12.98 14.08 -7.75
C LEU A 135 -13.30 13.85 -9.23
N HIS A 136 -14.21 12.93 -9.52
CA HIS A 136 -14.81 12.68 -10.83
C HIS A 136 -16.30 12.48 -10.65
N GLN A 137 -17.08 13.53 -10.94
CA GLN A 137 -18.52 13.56 -10.73
C GLN A 137 -19.27 13.34 -12.04
N ARG A 138 -20.36 12.57 -11.95
CA ARG A 138 -21.25 12.29 -13.07
C ARG A 138 -22.65 12.77 -12.77
N LEU A 139 -23.40 13.13 -13.81
CA LEU A 139 -24.81 13.55 -13.68
C LEU A 139 -25.68 12.47 -13.01
N ASP A 140 -25.45 11.21 -13.37
CA ASP A 140 -25.99 10.04 -12.66
C ASP A 140 -24.79 9.25 -12.10
N PRO A 141 -24.60 9.20 -10.77
CA PRO A 141 -23.46 8.54 -10.14
C PRO A 141 -23.45 7.01 -10.33
N LEU A 142 -24.58 6.41 -10.72
CA LEU A 142 -24.72 4.96 -10.90
C LEU A 142 -24.52 4.50 -12.36
N ALA A 143 -24.43 5.43 -13.31
CA ALA A 143 -24.33 5.13 -14.74
C ALA A 143 -23.09 5.78 -15.38
N ASP A 144 -22.72 5.30 -16.58
CA ASP A 144 -21.73 5.96 -17.45
C ASP A 144 -22.38 7.18 -18.14
N SER A 145 -22.81 8.15 -17.32
CA SER A 145 -23.49 9.38 -17.72
C SER A 145 -22.48 10.51 -18.01
N ALA A 146 -22.98 11.69 -18.40
CA ALA A 146 -22.14 12.86 -18.62
C ALA A 146 -21.32 13.23 -17.37
N VAL A 147 -20.09 13.61 -17.57
CA VAL A 147 -19.19 14.11 -16.51
C VAL A 147 -19.54 15.57 -16.26
N VAL A 148 -19.76 15.94 -15.01
CA VAL A 148 -20.08 17.31 -14.57
C VAL A 148 -18.91 17.99 -13.88
N PHE A 149 -17.99 17.21 -13.30
CA PHE A 149 -16.72 17.68 -12.74
C PHE A 149 -15.65 16.62 -12.92
N ASP A 150 -14.43 17.01 -13.26
CA ASP A 150 -13.27 16.11 -13.41
C ASP A 150 -11.99 16.84 -13.07
N THR A 151 -11.13 16.21 -12.31
CA THR A 151 -9.77 16.66 -12.04
C THR A 151 -8.82 15.47 -11.96
N ASP A 152 -7.56 15.68 -12.34
CA ASP A 152 -6.49 14.70 -12.11
C ASP A 152 -5.71 14.98 -10.81
N ASN A 153 -6.10 15.98 -10.03
CA ASN A 153 -5.57 16.24 -8.71
C ASN A 153 -5.82 15.03 -7.77
N VAL A 154 -5.00 14.92 -6.73
CA VAL A 154 -5.00 13.81 -5.80
C VAL A 154 -5.17 14.33 -4.39
N VAL A 155 -6.01 13.69 -3.58
CA VAL A 155 -5.99 13.88 -2.13
C VAL A 155 -4.93 12.95 -1.53
N GLY A 156 -3.78 13.55 -1.24
CA GLY A 156 -2.63 12.89 -0.63
C GLY A 156 -2.43 13.31 0.82
N SER A 157 -1.16 13.38 1.23
CA SER A 157 -0.76 13.74 2.59
C SER A 157 0.23 14.92 2.58
N ALA A 158 -0.08 15.99 3.28
CA ALA A 158 0.88 17.09 3.45
C ALA A 158 2.10 16.61 4.26
N GLY A 159 3.28 16.78 3.69
CA GLY A 159 4.56 16.40 4.26
C GLY A 159 5.44 17.60 4.60
N THR A 160 6.64 17.67 4.05
CA THR A 160 7.65 18.68 4.35
C THR A 160 7.59 19.89 3.42
N PHE A 161 8.12 21.02 3.87
CA PHE A 161 8.38 22.17 2.98
C PHE A 161 9.54 21.89 2.02
N ALA A 162 9.54 22.57 0.87
CA ALA A 162 10.66 22.56 -0.05
C ALA A 162 11.95 23.06 0.62
N GLY A 163 13.07 22.48 0.24
CA GLY A 163 14.38 22.89 0.71
C GLY A 163 15.46 21.86 0.46
N GLU A 164 16.70 22.29 0.56
CA GLU A 164 17.91 21.46 0.40
C GLU A 164 18.54 21.22 1.77
N PHE A 165 18.80 19.98 2.12
CA PHE A 165 19.47 19.61 3.36
C PHE A 165 20.90 20.10 3.41
N LYS A 166 21.30 20.70 4.55
CA LYS A 166 22.66 21.19 4.80
C LYS A 166 23.33 20.55 6.02
N GLY A 167 22.54 20.00 6.93
CA GLY A 167 23.08 19.33 8.12
C GLY A 167 22.04 19.02 9.18
N VAL A 168 22.45 18.22 10.15
CA VAL A 168 21.63 17.88 11.31
C VAL A 168 21.92 18.82 12.46
N ASN A 169 20.87 19.21 13.18
CA ASN A 169 21.01 19.85 14.46
C ASN A 169 21.01 18.79 15.56
N ARG A 170 22.16 18.53 16.15
CA ARG A 170 22.34 17.42 17.11
C ARG A 170 21.76 17.72 18.51
N PHE A 171 21.71 18.97 18.94
CA PHE A 171 21.54 19.28 20.36
C PHE A 171 20.39 20.24 20.70
N THR A 172 20.03 21.17 19.83
CA THR A 172 19.16 22.30 20.19
C THR A 172 17.77 22.26 19.57
N SER A 173 17.61 21.71 18.37
CA SER A 173 16.33 21.69 17.67
C SER A 173 16.03 20.31 17.09
N GLY A 174 14.76 19.92 17.06
CA GLY A 174 14.29 18.74 16.33
C GLY A 174 14.29 18.92 14.81
N THR A 175 14.43 20.17 14.32
CA THR A 175 14.47 20.47 12.88
C THR A 175 15.89 20.40 12.33
N ASP A 176 16.03 19.98 11.08
CA ASP A 176 17.29 19.99 10.37
C ASP A 176 17.64 21.39 9.84
N ILE A 177 18.91 21.58 9.51
CA ILE A 177 19.38 22.79 8.83
C ILE A 177 19.13 22.58 7.34
N CYS A 178 18.19 23.34 6.78
CA CYS A 178 17.82 23.28 5.37
C CYS A 178 17.82 24.67 4.74
N ASN A 179 18.38 24.81 3.55
CA ASN A 179 18.15 25.98 2.73
C ASN A 179 16.75 25.89 2.14
N ARG A 180 15.82 26.68 2.69
CA ARG A 180 14.43 26.73 2.26
C ARG A 180 14.27 27.60 1.02
N ALA A 181 13.44 27.16 0.07
CA ALA A 181 13.05 27.90 -1.12
C ALA A 181 11.55 27.74 -1.34
N ALA A 182 10.94 28.70 -2.02
CA ALA A 182 9.57 28.57 -2.46
C ALA A 182 9.46 27.44 -3.48
N ASP A 183 8.47 26.55 -3.29
CA ASP A 183 8.18 25.51 -4.24
C ASP A 183 7.50 26.10 -5.49
N PRO A 184 7.85 25.67 -6.71
CA PRO A 184 7.19 26.17 -7.93
C PRO A 184 5.73 25.75 -8.04
N VAL A 185 5.34 24.63 -7.41
CA VAL A 185 4.00 24.02 -7.47
C VAL A 185 3.24 24.27 -6.17
N PHE A 186 3.83 23.90 -5.02
CA PHE A 186 3.20 23.97 -3.70
C PHE A 186 3.43 25.33 -3.06
N ARG A 187 2.62 26.33 -3.46
CA ARG A 187 2.66 27.71 -2.93
C ARG A 187 1.31 28.41 -3.07
N VAL A 188 1.08 29.36 -2.20
CA VAL A 188 -0.02 30.33 -2.30
C VAL A 188 0.61 31.71 -2.40
N GLY A 189 0.46 32.37 -3.54
CA GLY A 189 1.15 33.63 -3.83
C GLY A 189 2.68 33.46 -3.78
N ALA A 190 3.35 34.22 -2.89
CA ALA A 190 4.78 34.14 -2.68
C ALA A 190 5.20 33.11 -1.62
N ASN A 191 4.27 32.59 -0.84
CA ASN A 191 4.55 31.72 0.29
C ASN A 191 4.49 30.24 -0.10
N GLY A 192 5.58 29.51 0.10
CA GLY A 192 5.60 28.05 -0.05
C GLY A 192 4.71 27.38 1.00
N THR A 193 3.95 26.38 0.57
CA THR A 193 3.19 25.47 1.42
C THR A 193 3.94 24.16 1.61
N ARG A 194 3.49 23.31 2.53
CA ARG A 194 3.98 21.94 2.62
C ARG A 194 3.59 21.18 1.35
N ARG A 195 4.53 20.42 0.80
CA ARG A 195 4.30 19.52 -0.33
C ARG A 195 3.32 18.44 0.05
N VAL A 196 2.56 17.98 -0.91
CA VAL A 196 1.57 16.91 -0.71
C VAL A 196 1.96 15.69 -1.54
N THR A 197 1.84 14.50 -0.96
CA THR A 197 2.16 13.25 -1.65
C THR A 197 1.22 13.03 -2.85
N PRO A 198 1.73 12.44 -3.95
CA PRO A 198 0.94 12.24 -5.16
C PRO A 198 0.02 11.02 -5.10
N ARG A 199 -0.09 10.38 -3.95
CA ARG A 199 -1.02 9.28 -3.65
C ARG A 199 -1.49 9.37 -2.21
N ASN A 200 -2.70 8.88 -1.96
CA ASN A 200 -3.28 8.76 -0.63
C ASN A 200 -2.46 7.80 0.26
N ALA A 201 -2.34 8.11 1.54
CA ALA A 201 -1.63 7.27 2.52
C ALA A 201 -2.48 6.04 2.89
N PRO A 202 -2.07 4.81 2.53
CA PRO A 202 -2.79 3.60 2.92
C PRO A 202 -2.58 3.31 4.41
N THR A 203 -3.52 2.59 5.03
CA THR A 203 -3.37 2.19 6.43
C THR A 203 -2.16 1.27 6.65
N VAL A 204 -1.44 1.50 7.76
CA VAL A 204 -0.36 0.63 8.25
C VAL A 204 -0.90 -0.53 9.12
N ILE A 205 -2.17 -0.46 9.56
CA ILE A 205 -2.79 -1.54 10.33
C ILE A 205 -3.00 -2.75 9.41
N ASN A 206 -2.59 -3.92 9.88
CA ASN A 206 -2.57 -5.17 9.12
C ASN A 206 -1.64 -5.16 7.88
N ALA A 207 -0.81 -4.13 7.70
CA ALA A 207 0.09 -4.05 6.55
C ALA A 207 1.18 -5.13 6.55
N VAL A 208 1.47 -5.76 7.69
CA VAL A 208 2.38 -6.91 7.81
C VAL A 208 1.98 -8.11 6.96
N PHE A 209 0.71 -8.20 6.58
CA PHE A 209 0.22 -9.27 5.71
C PHE A 209 0.44 -9.00 4.21
N ASN A 210 0.86 -7.81 3.81
CA ASN A 210 1.11 -7.47 2.41
C ASN A 210 2.36 -8.17 1.89
N HIS A 211 2.25 -8.75 0.68
CA HIS A 211 3.41 -9.32 -0.01
C HIS A 211 4.38 -8.24 -0.49
N ARG A 212 3.86 -7.16 -1.10
CA ARG A 212 4.60 -5.93 -1.45
C ARG A 212 3.84 -4.72 -0.90
N SER A 213 4.56 -3.67 -0.56
CA SER A 213 4.00 -2.44 0.00
C SER A 213 4.17 -1.24 -0.95
N PHE A 214 3.59 -0.09 -0.62
CA PHE A 214 3.18 1.00 -1.49
C PHE A 214 2.08 0.59 -2.48
N TRP A 215 1.42 1.57 -3.10
CA TRP A 215 0.36 1.32 -4.08
C TRP A 215 0.86 0.62 -5.35
N ASP A 216 2.08 0.92 -5.78
CA ASP A 216 2.74 0.36 -6.96
C ASP A 216 3.58 -0.90 -6.66
N GLY A 217 3.67 -1.31 -5.41
CA GLY A 217 4.42 -2.50 -5.02
C GLY A 217 5.94 -2.35 -5.01
N ARG A 218 6.48 -1.12 -5.07
CA ARG A 218 7.92 -0.89 -5.14
C ARG A 218 8.68 -1.30 -3.88
N ALA A 219 8.03 -1.34 -2.71
CA ALA A 219 8.62 -1.92 -1.51
C ALA A 219 8.57 -3.44 -1.59
N ASN A 220 9.73 -4.03 -1.84
CA ASN A 220 9.92 -5.43 -2.15
C ASN A 220 9.61 -6.34 -0.94
N ASN A 221 9.13 -7.57 -1.21
CA ASN A 221 8.95 -8.59 -0.17
C ASN A 221 10.25 -8.97 0.53
N VAL A 222 11.38 -8.88 -0.19
CA VAL A 222 12.72 -9.15 0.32
C VAL A 222 13.34 -7.84 0.78
N PHE A 223 13.70 -7.75 2.08
CA PHE A 223 14.47 -6.62 2.59
C PHE A 223 15.97 -6.91 2.50
N ASN A 224 16.70 -6.01 1.85
CA ASN A 224 18.13 -6.12 1.56
C ASN A 224 19.06 -5.49 2.62
N GLY A 225 18.48 -4.82 3.62
CA GLY A 225 19.18 -4.15 4.73
C GLY A 225 19.29 -2.63 4.63
N SER A 226 19.03 -2.01 3.47
CA SER A 226 19.26 -0.56 3.33
C SER A 226 18.33 0.18 2.37
N SER A 227 17.63 -0.49 1.45
CA SER A 227 16.79 0.16 0.46
C SER A 227 15.46 -0.59 0.21
N PRO A 228 14.47 0.03 -0.46
CA PRO A 228 13.19 -0.62 -0.73
C PRO A 228 13.25 -1.67 -1.85
N TRP A 229 14.36 -1.76 -2.57
CA TRP A 229 14.44 -2.38 -3.88
C TRP A 229 14.74 -3.90 -3.86
N GLY A 230 14.91 -4.52 -2.68
CA GLY A 230 15.22 -5.95 -2.60
C GLY A 230 16.51 -6.33 -3.30
N ASP A 231 16.46 -7.37 -4.13
CA ASP A 231 17.63 -7.84 -4.88
C ASP A 231 18.04 -6.91 -6.03
N ARG A 232 17.21 -5.95 -6.42
CA ARG A 232 17.45 -5.00 -7.51
C ARG A 232 18.55 -3.99 -7.23
N ASP A 233 18.80 -3.66 -5.97
CA ASP A 233 19.84 -2.71 -5.56
C ASP A 233 21.19 -3.41 -5.45
N PRO A 234 22.14 -3.15 -6.37
CA PRO A 234 23.45 -3.81 -6.35
C PRO A 234 24.30 -3.40 -5.14
N ASP A 235 24.06 -2.20 -4.60
CA ASP A 235 24.86 -1.63 -3.51
C ASP A 235 24.20 -1.78 -2.13
N ALA A 236 23.08 -2.50 -2.04
CA ALA A 236 22.42 -2.73 -0.76
C ALA A 236 23.27 -3.56 0.21
N GLY A 237 23.04 -3.36 1.49
CA GLY A 237 23.61 -4.18 2.55
C GLY A 237 23.94 -3.42 3.82
N VAL A 238 24.38 -4.18 4.82
CA VAL A 238 24.70 -3.71 6.17
C VAL A 238 26.16 -4.00 6.51
N TRP A 239 26.75 -3.21 7.37
CA TRP A 239 28.11 -3.38 7.83
C TRP A 239 28.16 -4.33 9.01
N VAL A 240 28.81 -5.47 8.86
CA VAL A 240 28.93 -6.53 9.85
C VAL A 240 30.35 -6.57 10.38
N LYS A 241 30.51 -6.52 11.70
CA LYS A 241 31.78 -6.74 12.37
C LYS A 241 32.17 -8.20 12.26
N THR A 242 33.27 -8.48 11.56
CA THR A 242 33.82 -9.83 11.34
C THR A 242 35.07 -10.14 12.16
N GLY A 243 35.55 -9.14 12.91
CA GLY A 243 36.71 -9.26 13.79
C GLY A 243 36.98 -7.99 14.59
N PRO A 244 37.95 -7.98 15.51
CA PRO A 244 38.20 -6.81 16.37
C PRO A 244 38.48 -5.51 15.58
N ARG A 245 39.10 -5.62 14.40
CA ARG A 245 39.46 -4.49 13.54
C ARG A 245 38.88 -4.60 12.13
N ASN A 246 37.95 -5.52 11.90
CA ASN A 246 37.39 -5.79 10.57
C ASN A 246 35.89 -5.59 10.56
N VAL A 247 35.41 -4.90 9.53
CA VAL A 247 33.98 -4.73 9.19
C VAL A 247 33.81 -5.01 7.70
N GLN A 248 32.75 -5.70 7.33
CA GLN A 248 32.45 -6.03 5.93
C GLN A 248 30.99 -5.69 5.63
N LYS A 249 30.73 -5.23 4.42
CA LYS A 249 29.36 -5.02 3.93
C LYS A 249 28.78 -6.35 3.48
N GLN A 250 27.58 -6.69 3.97
CA GLN A 250 26.85 -7.90 3.64
C GLN A 250 25.42 -7.54 3.28
N ARG A 251 24.89 -8.12 2.21
CA ARG A 251 23.48 -7.97 1.85
C ARG A 251 22.64 -8.85 2.77
N LEU A 252 21.53 -8.33 3.26
CA LEU A 252 20.49 -9.12 3.88
C LEU A 252 19.54 -9.66 2.81
N HIS A 253 18.88 -10.77 3.11
CA HIS A 253 17.83 -11.35 2.28
C HIS A 253 16.70 -11.85 3.20
N LEU A 254 15.91 -10.89 3.72
CA LEU A 254 14.83 -11.16 4.65
C LEU A 254 13.50 -11.17 3.89
N ILE A 255 12.94 -12.35 3.69
CA ILE A 255 11.60 -12.52 3.08
C ILE A 255 10.49 -12.07 4.06
N ASN A 256 9.28 -11.82 3.53
CA ASN A 256 8.14 -11.29 4.28
C ASN A 256 8.44 -9.96 4.98
N SER A 257 9.27 -9.14 4.36
CA SER A 257 9.80 -7.89 4.93
C SER A 257 9.48 -6.65 4.10
N SER A 258 8.32 -6.65 3.42
CA SER A 258 7.89 -5.49 2.63
C SER A 258 7.67 -4.23 3.47
N LEU A 259 7.37 -4.36 4.77
CA LEU A 259 7.30 -3.24 5.70
C LEU A 259 8.68 -2.63 5.97
N ALA A 260 9.71 -3.44 6.17
CA ALA A 260 11.08 -2.93 6.33
C ALA A 260 11.55 -2.26 5.04
N SER A 261 11.26 -2.85 3.88
CA SER A 261 11.54 -2.26 2.57
C SER A 261 10.82 -0.92 2.38
N LEU A 262 9.55 -0.80 2.85
CA LEU A 262 8.80 0.45 2.83
C LEU A 262 9.42 1.49 3.75
N ALA A 263 9.74 1.11 4.99
CA ALA A 263 10.10 2.04 6.04
C ALA A 263 11.36 2.87 5.73
N VAL A 264 12.28 2.38 4.91
CA VAL A 264 13.49 3.12 4.52
C VAL A 264 13.27 4.25 3.51
N ALA A 265 12.11 4.33 2.84
CA ALA A 265 11.87 5.32 1.80
C ALA A 265 11.38 6.69 2.34
N PRO A 266 10.30 6.79 3.16
CA PRO A 266 9.72 8.06 3.59
C PRO A 266 10.69 9.02 4.30
N PRO A 267 11.58 8.56 5.23
CA PRO A 267 12.44 9.47 5.96
C PRO A 267 13.48 10.20 5.13
N ALA A 268 13.75 9.74 3.90
CA ALA A 268 14.62 10.41 2.94
C ALA A 268 13.84 11.09 1.80
N ASN A 269 12.52 10.92 1.73
CA ASN A 269 11.69 11.47 0.67
C ASN A 269 11.44 12.96 0.89
N HIS A 270 11.72 13.76 -0.16
CA HIS A 270 11.65 15.23 -0.11
C HIS A 270 10.22 15.80 -0.16
N THR A 271 9.22 14.99 -0.43
CA THR A 271 7.80 15.38 -0.32
C THR A 271 7.24 15.00 1.05
N GLU A 272 7.65 13.84 1.59
CA GLU A 272 7.08 13.28 2.79
C GLU A 272 7.71 13.83 4.09
N MET A 273 9.02 13.62 4.30
CA MET A 273 9.64 13.86 5.60
C MET A 273 10.96 14.63 5.55
N SER A 274 11.55 14.89 4.38
CA SER A 274 12.92 15.39 4.29
C SER A 274 13.08 16.63 3.41
N CYS A 275 14.06 17.44 3.74
CA CYS A 275 14.69 18.29 2.73
C CYS A 275 15.39 17.41 1.69
N SER A 276 15.47 17.88 0.44
CA SER A 276 16.16 17.15 -0.64
C SER A 276 17.61 16.84 -0.26
N ASN A 277 18.11 15.70 -0.71
CA ASN A 277 19.48 15.21 -0.47
C ASN A 277 19.82 14.83 1.00
N ARG A 278 18.81 14.58 1.84
CA ARG A 278 19.00 14.00 3.17
C ARG A 278 18.94 12.47 3.10
N SER A 279 19.84 11.81 3.77
CA SER A 279 19.89 10.34 3.85
C SER A 279 19.39 9.80 5.19
N LEU A 280 19.08 8.49 5.26
CA LEU A 280 18.80 7.80 6.52
C LEU A 280 20.02 7.77 7.47
N LEU A 281 21.24 7.88 6.94
CA LEU A 281 22.44 8.01 7.77
C LEU A 281 22.45 9.33 8.52
N ASP A 282 21.97 10.41 7.89
CA ASP A 282 21.80 11.72 8.54
C ASP A 282 20.71 11.67 9.62
N VAL A 283 19.64 10.92 9.38
CA VAL A 283 18.61 10.63 10.40
C VAL A 283 19.24 9.92 11.60
N GLY A 284 20.08 8.93 11.36
CA GLY A 284 20.85 8.23 12.41
C GLY A 284 21.75 9.17 13.20
N ARG A 285 22.53 10.02 12.53
CA ARG A 285 23.36 11.06 13.19
C ARG A 285 22.56 12.01 14.05
N LYS A 286 21.34 12.34 13.66
CA LYS A 286 20.43 13.20 14.40
C LYS A 286 19.89 12.52 15.66
N LEU A 287 19.44 11.26 15.54
CA LEU A 287 18.63 10.61 16.57
C LEU A 287 19.41 9.79 17.59
N LEU A 288 20.50 9.13 17.20
CA LEU A 288 21.17 8.11 18.04
C LEU A 288 21.54 8.56 19.45
N TYR A 289 21.81 9.86 19.64
CA TYR A 289 22.17 10.45 20.94
C TYR A 289 21.02 11.18 21.64
N ARG A 290 19.82 11.21 21.03
CA ARG A 290 18.64 11.87 21.60
C ARG A 290 17.79 10.89 22.39
N ALA A 291 17.09 11.42 23.38
CA ALA A 291 15.95 10.72 23.98
C ALA A 291 14.82 10.64 22.93
N PRO A 292 14.23 9.47 22.71
CA PRO A 292 13.06 9.33 21.85
C PRO A 292 11.91 10.19 22.36
N LEU A 293 11.13 10.76 21.43
CA LEU A 293 9.91 11.54 21.74
C LEU A 293 10.16 12.73 22.71
N GLN A 294 11.37 13.29 22.73
CA GLN A 294 11.80 14.27 23.74
C GLN A 294 10.88 15.50 23.87
N ASN A 295 10.06 15.80 22.87
CA ASN A 295 9.12 16.92 22.82
C ASN A 295 7.65 16.49 22.83
N GLN A 296 7.36 15.21 23.08
CA GLN A 296 6.04 14.60 22.97
C GLN A 296 5.71 13.85 24.25
N LEU A 297 4.51 14.06 24.81
CA LEU A 297 4.06 13.34 25.99
C LEU A 297 3.90 11.85 25.66
N VAL A 298 4.34 10.99 26.57
CA VAL A 298 4.20 9.53 26.47
C VAL A 298 3.42 9.03 27.68
N HIS A 299 2.28 8.38 27.46
CA HIS A 299 1.45 7.90 28.55
C HIS A 299 2.19 6.83 29.38
N HIS A 300 2.10 6.87 30.72
CA HIS A 300 2.75 5.91 31.60
C HIS A 300 2.21 4.48 31.42
N ALA A 301 0.96 4.34 30.97
CA ALA A 301 0.32 3.07 30.64
C ALA A 301 0.27 2.82 29.10
N ASP A 302 1.17 3.43 28.31
CA ASP A 302 1.34 3.05 26.90
C ASP A 302 1.74 1.56 26.82
N SER A 303 1.06 0.79 25.98
CA SER A 303 1.21 -0.69 25.94
C SER A 303 2.61 -1.17 25.58
N VAL A 304 3.42 -0.33 24.93
CA VAL A 304 4.78 -0.64 24.47
C VAL A 304 5.81 0.28 25.13
N LEU A 305 5.55 1.59 25.17
CA LEU A 305 6.50 2.61 25.63
C LEU A 305 6.39 2.89 27.14
N GLY A 306 5.31 2.46 27.81
CA GLY A 306 5.09 2.68 29.24
C GLY A 306 6.30 2.37 30.12
N PRO A 307 6.96 1.19 29.97
CA PRO A 307 8.16 0.85 30.75
C PRO A 307 9.35 1.79 30.58
N TYR A 308 9.39 2.55 29.50
CA TYR A 308 10.45 3.51 29.16
C TYR A 308 10.03 4.95 29.35
N SER A 309 8.73 5.24 29.58
CA SER A 309 8.19 6.59 29.68
C SER A 309 8.77 7.34 30.87
N ASN A 310 8.94 8.66 30.72
CA ASN A 310 9.24 9.59 31.81
C ASN A 310 7.98 9.98 32.61
N SER A 311 6.80 9.53 32.20
CA SER A 311 5.51 9.80 32.86
C SER A 311 5.26 8.88 34.05
N ASN A 312 4.42 9.34 34.95
CA ASN A 312 3.84 8.54 36.02
C ASN A 312 2.29 8.76 36.05
N PRO A 313 1.53 8.05 36.88
CA PRO A 313 0.08 8.18 36.95
C PRO A 313 -0.43 9.59 37.26
N GLU A 314 0.38 10.40 37.98
CA GLU A 314 0.00 11.74 38.40
C GLU A 314 0.33 12.80 37.35
N LYS A 315 1.32 12.54 36.48
CA LYS A 315 1.82 13.53 35.52
C LYS A 315 2.39 12.88 34.26
N LEU A 316 1.89 13.32 33.11
CA LEU A 316 2.50 13.00 31.83
C LEU A 316 3.72 13.89 31.58
N ASN A 317 4.80 13.29 31.12
CA ASN A 317 6.05 13.94 30.79
C ASN A 317 6.49 13.56 29.36
N PRO A 318 7.25 14.43 28.68
CA PRO A 318 7.77 14.11 27.36
C PRO A 318 8.96 13.14 27.42
N GLY A 319 9.09 12.32 26.39
CA GLY A 319 10.26 11.48 26.13
C GLY A 319 10.32 10.18 26.89
N LEU A 320 11.32 9.40 26.48
CA LEU A 320 11.72 8.16 27.14
C LEU A 320 12.98 8.37 27.99
N ASN A 321 13.21 7.48 28.96
CA ASN A 321 14.28 7.56 29.97
C ASN A 321 15.66 7.09 29.47
N LEU A 322 15.82 6.82 28.15
CA LEU A 322 17.08 6.37 27.56
C LEU A 322 17.19 6.88 26.10
N PRO A 323 18.41 7.08 25.57
CA PRO A 323 18.60 7.52 24.19
C PRO A 323 18.34 6.40 23.17
N TYR A 324 18.03 6.77 21.92
CA TYR A 324 17.85 5.85 20.80
C TYR A 324 18.98 4.84 20.65
N GLY A 325 20.24 5.28 20.74
CA GLY A 325 21.38 4.39 20.65
C GLY A 325 21.41 3.27 21.70
N SER A 326 20.81 3.51 22.88
CA SER A 326 20.68 2.47 23.91
C SER A 326 19.62 1.45 23.54
N LEU A 327 18.47 1.87 23.00
CA LEU A 327 17.44 0.95 22.49
C LEU A 327 17.99 0.10 21.33
N VAL A 328 18.74 0.70 20.39
CA VAL A 328 19.38 -0.04 19.30
C VAL A 328 20.31 -1.14 19.84
N ARG A 329 21.17 -0.80 20.82
CA ARG A 329 22.09 -1.78 21.41
C ARG A 329 21.40 -2.89 22.20
N GLN A 330 20.26 -2.59 22.81
CA GLN A 330 19.44 -3.61 23.49
C GLN A 330 18.73 -4.51 22.49
N ALA A 331 18.24 -3.97 21.39
CA ALA A 331 17.41 -4.67 20.40
C ALA A 331 18.20 -5.57 19.46
N PHE A 332 19.37 -5.11 18.99
CA PHE A 332 20.06 -5.73 17.87
C PHE A 332 21.38 -6.37 18.25
N ASN A 333 21.75 -7.43 17.51
CA ASN A 333 22.99 -8.19 17.70
C ASN A 333 24.21 -7.28 17.57
N ALA A 334 25.14 -7.45 18.50
CA ALA A 334 26.34 -6.60 18.64
C ALA A 334 27.21 -6.56 17.39
N LYS A 335 27.18 -7.59 16.53
CA LYS A 335 27.95 -7.58 15.27
C LYS A 335 27.56 -6.43 14.30
N TYR A 336 26.38 -5.82 14.47
CA TYR A 336 25.88 -4.73 13.63
C TYR A 336 26.19 -3.33 14.17
N TRP A 337 26.68 -3.19 15.43
CA TRP A 337 26.91 -1.87 16.03
C TRP A 337 28.19 -1.73 16.86
N SER A 338 28.90 -2.82 17.15
CA SER A 338 30.00 -2.81 18.13
C SER A 338 31.40 -2.58 17.53
N TYR A 339 31.51 -2.32 16.22
CA TYR A 339 32.79 -1.93 15.62
C TYR A 339 33.16 -0.52 16.02
N SER A 340 34.37 -0.34 16.60
CA SER A 340 34.82 0.93 17.15
C SER A 340 35.42 1.89 16.13
N GLY A 341 35.76 1.39 14.92
CA GLY A 341 36.26 2.20 13.82
C GLY A 341 35.18 2.80 12.97
N SER A 342 35.56 3.61 11.99
CA SER A 342 34.68 4.09 10.94
C SER A 342 34.52 3.05 9.85
N VAL A 343 33.33 2.97 9.24
CA VAL A 343 33.10 2.10 8.08
C VAL A 343 33.67 2.76 6.82
N PRO A 344 34.13 1.97 5.82
CA PRO A 344 34.66 2.51 4.56
C PRO A 344 33.51 2.96 3.62
N LEU A 345 32.79 3.98 4.03
CA LEU A 345 31.69 4.60 3.31
C LEU A 345 32.03 6.06 3.02
N ALA A 346 31.79 6.50 1.79
CA ALA A 346 31.99 7.88 1.39
C ALA A 346 31.12 8.84 2.22
N VAL A 347 31.70 9.95 2.63
CA VAL A 347 31.00 11.00 3.37
C VAL A 347 31.03 12.31 2.59
N PRO A 348 30.01 13.17 2.71
CA PRO A 348 30.06 14.51 2.15
C PRO A 348 31.26 15.30 2.70
N ALA A 349 31.82 16.19 1.88
CA ALA A 349 32.97 17.01 2.26
C ALA A 349 32.69 17.79 3.57
N GLY A 350 33.64 17.75 4.50
CA GLY A 350 33.55 18.42 5.79
C GLY A 350 32.77 17.66 6.88
N GLN A 351 32.24 16.50 6.58
CA GLN A 351 31.60 15.64 7.56
C GLN A 351 32.55 14.59 8.16
N ALA A 352 32.30 14.19 9.41
CA ALA A 352 33.02 13.08 10.03
C ALA A 352 32.64 11.74 9.37
N PRO A 353 33.58 10.77 9.28
CA PRO A 353 33.29 9.41 8.83
C PRO A 353 32.14 8.77 9.63
N TYR A 354 31.39 7.87 8.97
CA TYR A 354 30.29 7.16 9.64
C TYR A 354 30.80 6.07 10.57
N THR A 355 30.28 6.04 11.78
CA THR A 355 30.39 4.87 12.66
C THR A 355 29.56 3.72 12.09
N GLN A 356 29.82 2.48 12.53
CA GLN A 356 28.99 1.33 12.16
C GLN A 356 27.53 1.52 12.57
N LEU A 357 27.29 2.12 13.74
CA LEU A 357 25.96 2.39 14.26
C LEU A 357 25.18 3.37 13.36
N GLU A 358 25.83 4.42 12.86
CA GLU A 358 25.23 5.37 11.92
C GLU A 358 25.02 4.74 10.53
N ALA A 359 25.99 3.99 10.03
CA ALA A 359 25.92 3.36 8.71
C ALA A 359 24.85 2.27 8.60
N ASN A 360 24.55 1.58 9.70
CA ASN A 360 23.50 0.57 9.78
C ASN A 360 22.15 1.14 10.27
N PHE A 361 22.05 2.43 10.47
CA PHE A 361 20.79 3.02 10.94
C PHE A 361 19.58 2.71 10.04
N PRO A 362 19.69 2.65 8.69
CA PRO A 362 18.60 2.20 7.81
C PRO A 362 18.05 0.83 8.21
N MET A 363 18.91 -0.15 8.50
CA MET A 363 18.50 -1.50 8.95
C MET A 363 17.79 -1.45 10.30
N PHE A 364 18.36 -0.74 11.28
CA PHE A 364 17.76 -0.64 12.62
C PHE A 364 16.41 0.03 12.57
N PHE A 365 16.29 1.11 11.81
CA PHE A 365 15.06 1.84 11.58
C PHE A 365 13.98 0.94 10.95
N ALA A 366 14.31 0.31 9.82
CA ALA A 366 13.40 -0.49 9.03
C ALA A 366 12.85 -1.70 9.82
N LEU A 367 13.75 -2.47 10.42
CA LEU A 367 13.36 -3.69 11.14
C LEU A 367 12.60 -3.38 12.45
N ALA A 368 12.94 -2.27 13.12
CA ALA A 368 12.20 -1.83 14.30
C ALA A 368 10.77 -1.38 13.92
N ILE A 369 10.61 -0.60 12.85
CA ILE A 369 9.29 -0.18 12.32
C ILE A 369 8.47 -1.43 11.95
N GLN A 370 9.04 -2.37 11.18
CA GLN A 370 8.35 -3.61 10.81
C GLN A 370 7.88 -4.39 12.04
N LEU A 371 8.71 -4.51 13.07
CA LEU A 371 8.35 -5.23 14.30
C LEU A 371 7.27 -4.51 15.09
N TYR A 372 7.27 -3.18 15.12
CA TYR A 372 6.18 -2.40 15.71
C TYR A 372 4.89 -2.57 14.91
N GLU A 373 4.91 -2.32 13.59
CA GLU A 373 3.72 -2.45 12.75
C GLU A 373 3.17 -3.88 12.73
N SER A 374 4.02 -4.91 12.96
CA SER A 374 3.58 -6.30 13.10
C SER A 374 2.72 -6.54 14.36
N THR A 375 2.70 -5.62 15.30
CA THR A 375 1.80 -5.66 16.47
C THR A 375 0.44 -5.03 16.20
N LEU A 376 0.31 -4.23 15.13
CA LEU A 376 -0.91 -3.51 14.78
C LEU A 376 -1.90 -4.42 14.04
N ILE A 377 -2.44 -5.41 14.76
CA ILE A 377 -3.36 -6.41 14.20
C ILE A 377 -4.79 -6.10 14.63
N SER A 378 -5.62 -5.77 13.62
CA SER A 378 -7.05 -5.57 13.77
C SER A 378 -7.79 -6.84 13.37
N ASP A 379 -8.06 -7.69 14.34
CA ASP A 379 -8.65 -9.02 14.20
C ASP A 379 -9.88 -9.25 15.11
N GLN A 380 -10.43 -8.17 15.71
CA GLN A 380 -11.56 -8.23 16.64
C GLN A 380 -12.75 -7.38 16.18
N ALA A 381 -12.87 -7.15 14.88
CA ALA A 381 -14.05 -6.51 14.31
C ALA A 381 -15.34 -7.36 14.53
N PRO A 382 -16.54 -6.78 14.46
CA PRO A 382 -17.80 -7.53 14.53
C PRO A 382 -17.81 -8.75 13.60
N PHE A 383 -17.33 -8.60 12.38
CA PHE A 383 -17.17 -9.71 11.42
C PHE A 383 -16.30 -10.84 11.98
N ASP A 384 -15.20 -10.54 12.68
CA ASP A 384 -14.28 -11.54 13.26
C ASP A 384 -14.85 -12.21 14.50
N ASN A 385 -15.62 -11.46 15.27
CA ASN A 385 -16.19 -11.93 16.55
C ASN A 385 -17.46 -12.78 16.35
N SER A 386 -18.11 -12.66 15.19
CA SER A 386 -19.33 -13.44 14.89
C SER A 386 -19.03 -14.94 14.85
N ALA A 387 -19.86 -15.73 15.50
CA ALA A 387 -19.88 -17.18 15.35
C ALA A 387 -20.15 -17.57 13.88
N ARG A 388 -19.77 -18.79 13.51
CA ARG A 388 -19.86 -19.27 12.12
C ARG A 388 -20.74 -20.51 12.03
N ASP A 389 -21.56 -20.57 11.01
CA ASP A 389 -22.31 -21.79 10.65
C ASP A 389 -21.40 -22.81 9.91
N ALA A 390 -22.00 -23.92 9.50
CA ALA A 390 -21.30 -24.98 8.76
C ALA A 390 -20.76 -24.54 7.40
N ASN A 391 -21.25 -23.42 6.85
CA ASN A 391 -20.81 -22.83 5.59
C ASN A 391 -19.84 -21.64 5.81
N HIS A 392 -19.33 -21.49 7.03
CA HIS A 392 -18.47 -20.39 7.47
C HIS A 392 -19.11 -18.99 7.38
N GLN A 393 -20.46 -18.91 7.26
CA GLN A 393 -21.17 -17.66 7.27
C GLN A 393 -21.27 -17.10 8.70
N PRO A 394 -21.03 -15.80 8.91
CA PRO A 394 -21.27 -15.17 10.22
C PRO A 394 -22.76 -15.21 10.57
N VAL A 395 -23.08 -15.52 11.83
CA VAL A 395 -24.47 -15.69 12.28
C VAL A 395 -24.96 -14.58 13.23
N ASP A 396 -24.06 -13.78 13.78
CA ASP A 396 -24.37 -12.71 14.73
C ASP A 396 -24.51 -11.33 14.07
N LEU A 397 -24.36 -11.26 12.74
CA LEU A 397 -24.58 -10.04 11.97
C LEU A 397 -26.07 -9.82 11.71
N SER A 398 -26.48 -8.57 11.61
CA SER A 398 -27.85 -8.21 11.24
C SER A 398 -28.23 -8.69 9.83
N ALA A 399 -29.54 -8.71 9.53
CA ALA A 399 -30.03 -9.10 8.21
C ALA A 399 -29.46 -8.19 7.08
N ALA A 400 -29.31 -6.89 7.35
CA ALA A 400 -28.70 -5.94 6.41
C ALA A 400 -27.24 -6.25 6.15
N GLU A 401 -26.44 -6.50 7.20
CA GLU A 401 -25.01 -6.84 7.10
C GLU A 401 -24.80 -8.19 6.40
N LEU A 402 -25.64 -9.19 6.66
CA LEU A 402 -25.61 -10.47 5.96
C LEU A 402 -25.98 -10.35 4.48
N ASN A 403 -26.99 -9.51 4.14
CA ASN A 403 -27.29 -9.20 2.74
C ASN A 403 -26.09 -8.45 2.10
N GLY A 404 -25.48 -7.50 2.83
CA GLY A 404 -24.28 -6.80 2.39
C GLY A 404 -23.12 -7.75 2.06
N LEU A 405 -22.85 -8.74 2.91
CA LEU A 405 -21.88 -9.82 2.64
C LEU A 405 -22.26 -10.62 1.38
N LYS A 406 -23.55 -10.92 1.20
CA LYS A 406 -24.04 -11.58 -0.02
C LYS A 406 -23.78 -10.70 -1.25
N GLN A 407 -24.07 -9.39 -1.18
CA GLN A 407 -23.79 -8.45 -2.28
C GLN A 407 -22.27 -8.34 -2.56
N PHE A 408 -21.43 -8.30 -1.54
CA PHE A 408 -19.96 -8.29 -1.65
C PHE A 408 -19.47 -9.51 -2.46
N ARG A 409 -20.01 -10.67 -2.20
CA ARG A 409 -19.67 -11.91 -2.91
C ARG A 409 -20.30 -11.97 -4.31
N LYS A 410 -21.58 -11.58 -4.44
CA LYS A 410 -22.33 -11.63 -5.71
C LYS A 410 -21.76 -10.66 -6.75
N ASN A 411 -21.34 -9.47 -6.33
CA ASN A 411 -20.75 -8.46 -7.21
C ASN A 411 -19.24 -8.62 -7.36
N GLN A 412 -18.69 -9.79 -7.03
CA GLN A 412 -17.30 -10.21 -7.24
C GLN A 412 -16.24 -9.38 -6.50
N CYS A 413 -16.61 -8.55 -5.53
CA CYS A 413 -15.64 -7.81 -4.71
C CYS A 413 -14.67 -8.77 -4.01
N ALA A 414 -15.18 -9.93 -3.57
CA ALA A 414 -14.41 -10.99 -2.92
C ALA A 414 -13.33 -11.65 -3.80
N LEU A 415 -13.26 -11.36 -5.11
CA LEU A 415 -12.18 -11.89 -5.98
C LEU A 415 -10.87 -11.11 -5.82
N CYS A 416 -10.97 -9.79 -5.64
CA CYS A 416 -9.80 -8.96 -5.38
C CYS A 416 -9.59 -8.77 -3.86
N HIS A 417 -10.68 -8.58 -3.12
CA HIS A 417 -10.68 -8.43 -1.66
C HIS A 417 -10.97 -9.79 -0.99
N LEU A 418 -10.07 -10.74 -1.19
CA LEU A 418 -10.23 -12.12 -0.72
C LEU A 418 -9.46 -12.40 0.57
N GLY A 419 -9.80 -13.54 1.19
CA GLY A 419 -9.12 -14.07 2.37
C GLY A 419 -9.33 -13.27 3.65
N PRO A 420 -8.59 -13.59 4.72
CA PRO A 420 -8.78 -12.98 6.04
C PRO A 420 -8.42 -11.49 6.08
N ASN A 421 -7.49 -11.05 5.24
CA ASN A 421 -7.09 -9.64 5.16
C ASN A 421 -7.91 -8.83 4.14
N PHE A 422 -8.89 -9.43 3.49
CA PHE A 422 -9.66 -8.78 2.40
C PHE A 422 -8.75 -8.14 1.34
N SER A 423 -7.69 -8.86 0.95
CA SER A 423 -6.73 -8.41 -0.05
C SER A 423 -6.04 -9.59 -0.74
N SER A 424 -6.11 -9.63 -2.06
CA SER A 424 -5.35 -10.58 -2.89
C SER A 424 -3.84 -10.28 -2.92
N ALA A 425 -3.42 -9.10 -2.46
CA ALA A 425 -2.00 -8.72 -2.36
C ALA A 425 -1.33 -9.26 -1.09
N SER A 426 -1.97 -10.19 -0.38
CA SER A 426 -1.44 -10.73 0.87
C SER A 426 -0.51 -11.92 0.66
N ILE A 427 0.46 -12.09 1.56
CA ILE A 427 1.37 -13.24 1.61
C ILE A 427 0.58 -14.54 1.70
N ALA A 428 -0.49 -14.58 2.53
CA ALA A 428 -1.31 -15.76 2.69
C ALA A 428 -2.05 -16.16 1.40
N ALA A 429 -2.56 -15.21 0.64
CA ALA A 429 -3.22 -15.49 -0.63
C ALA A 429 -2.22 -16.08 -1.65
N ASN A 430 -1.02 -15.49 -1.75
CA ASN A 430 0.05 -16.00 -2.61
C ASN A 430 0.50 -17.40 -2.21
N ALA A 431 0.72 -17.66 -0.93
CA ALA A 431 1.10 -18.97 -0.42
C ALA A 431 0.02 -20.03 -0.70
N ALA A 432 -1.25 -19.68 -0.55
CA ALA A 432 -2.37 -20.58 -0.82
C ALA A 432 -2.44 -20.99 -2.31
N ILE A 433 -2.22 -20.04 -3.22
CA ILE A 433 -2.17 -20.31 -4.67
C ILE A 433 -1.00 -21.25 -4.99
N ALA A 434 0.20 -20.97 -4.48
CA ALA A 434 1.37 -21.81 -4.70
C ALA A 434 1.17 -23.23 -4.17
N GLN A 435 0.50 -23.39 -3.03
CA GLN A 435 0.22 -24.70 -2.41
C GLN A 435 -0.77 -25.55 -3.22
N SER A 436 -1.68 -24.93 -3.98
CA SER A 436 -2.63 -25.67 -4.80
C SER A 436 -1.99 -26.29 -6.05
N HIS A 437 -0.79 -25.84 -6.44
CA HIS A 437 -0.05 -26.30 -7.63
C HIS A 437 1.41 -26.64 -7.30
N PRO A 438 1.68 -27.63 -6.41
CA PRO A 438 3.03 -27.94 -5.96
C PRO A 438 3.96 -28.37 -7.09
N GLU A 439 3.43 -29.01 -8.13
CA GLU A 439 4.19 -29.42 -9.33
C GLU A 439 4.69 -28.21 -10.15
N ALA A 440 4.02 -27.05 -10.05
CA ALA A 440 4.41 -25.82 -10.73
C ALA A 440 5.36 -24.95 -9.90
N PHE A 441 5.17 -24.90 -8.58
CA PHE A 441 5.85 -24.00 -7.68
C PHE A 441 6.81 -24.68 -6.69
N GLY A 442 6.92 -26.03 -6.76
CA GLY A 442 7.66 -26.84 -5.79
C GLY A 442 6.86 -27.07 -4.51
N GLU A 443 7.49 -27.66 -3.51
CA GLU A 443 6.87 -27.87 -2.20
C GLU A 443 6.68 -26.52 -1.49
N PRO A 444 5.50 -25.89 -1.58
CA PRO A 444 5.28 -24.61 -0.93
C PRO A 444 5.14 -24.84 0.56
N THR A 445 6.06 -24.32 1.31
CA THR A 445 5.86 -24.15 2.74
C THR A 445 5.46 -22.69 2.99
N PHE A 446 4.71 -22.45 4.05
CA PHE A 446 4.39 -21.08 4.47
C PHE A 446 5.66 -20.22 4.65
N ARG A 447 6.79 -20.86 4.89
CA ARG A 447 8.11 -20.24 5.02
C ARG A 447 8.69 -19.79 3.69
N ILE A 448 8.22 -20.35 2.59
CA ILE A 448 8.70 -20.04 1.24
C ILE A 448 7.60 -19.29 0.49
N SER A 449 7.10 -18.24 1.09
CA SER A 449 6.22 -17.29 0.39
C SER A 449 6.93 -16.66 -0.83
N ALA A 450 8.25 -16.71 -0.86
CA ALA A 450 9.07 -16.33 -1.99
C ALA A 450 8.86 -17.23 -3.23
N SER A 451 8.42 -18.47 -3.05
CA SER A 451 8.00 -19.31 -4.18
C SER A 451 6.53 -19.09 -4.56
N SER A 452 5.92 -18.06 -4.00
CA SER A 452 4.53 -17.74 -4.23
C SER A 452 4.27 -17.29 -5.65
N ASN A 453 3.00 -17.38 -6.05
CA ASN A 453 2.55 -16.96 -7.35
C ASN A 453 2.53 -15.43 -7.45
N VAL A 454 3.61 -14.84 -7.90
CA VAL A 454 3.74 -13.38 -8.06
C VAL A 454 3.23 -12.88 -9.41
N VAL A 455 3.04 -13.78 -10.38
CA VAL A 455 2.55 -13.48 -11.72
C VAL A 455 1.33 -14.34 -12.02
N ASN A 456 0.25 -13.68 -12.42
CA ASN A 456 -0.98 -14.33 -12.84
C ASN A 456 -1.21 -14.17 -14.34
N ARG A 457 -2.01 -15.03 -14.90
CA ARG A 457 -2.49 -14.89 -16.27
C ARG A 457 -3.99 -15.10 -16.36
N ILE A 458 -4.59 -14.47 -17.34
CA ILE A 458 -6.01 -14.62 -17.67
C ILE A 458 -6.19 -14.67 -19.18
N PRO A 459 -7.01 -15.57 -19.71
CA PRO A 459 -7.40 -15.52 -21.11
C PRO A 459 -8.32 -14.33 -21.36
N LEU A 460 -8.02 -13.54 -22.38
CA LEU A 460 -8.81 -12.41 -22.85
C LEU A 460 -9.21 -12.62 -24.30
N LEU A 461 -10.33 -12.01 -24.72
CA LEU A 461 -10.71 -11.87 -26.11
C LEU A 461 -10.42 -10.43 -26.55
N VAL A 462 -9.44 -10.26 -27.43
CA VAL A 462 -9.11 -8.97 -28.04
C VAL A 462 -9.46 -9.00 -29.51
N GLY A 463 -10.44 -8.21 -29.93
CA GLY A 463 -10.95 -8.26 -31.30
C GLY A 463 -11.48 -9.62 -31.74
N GLY A 464 -12.00 -10.42 -30.78
CA GLY A 464 -12.48 -11.79 -31.02
C GLY A 464 -11.40 -12.89 -31.04
N LEU A 465 -10.12 -12.52 -30.86
CA LEU A 465 -9.00 -13.47 -30.78
C LEU A 465 -8.63 -13.74 -29.32
N PRO A 466 -8.38 -15.00 -28.93
CA PRO A 466 -7.90 -15.31 -27.58
C PRO A 466 -6.46 -14.82 -27.39
N VAL A 467 -6.26 -14.02 -26.35
CA VAL A 467 -4.95 -13.51 -25.90
C VAL A 467 -4.80 -13.82 -24.43
N THR A 468 -3.62 -14.22 -23.99
CA THR A 468 -3.32 -14.37 -22.58
C THR A 468 -2.66 -13.10 -22.07
N ALA A 469 -3.25 -12.49 -21.05
CA ALA A 469 -2.66 -11.36 -20.37
C ALA A 469 -2.03 -11.79 -19.03
N PHE A 470 -0.87 -11.21 -18.73
CA PHE A 470 -0.16 -11.38 -17.46
C PHE A 470 -0.36 -10.14 -16.59
N TYR A 471 -0.54 -10.36 -15.31
CA TYR A 471 -0.63 -9.28 -14.33
C TYR A 471 -0.04 -9.71 -12.99
N ASP A 472 0.38 -8.74 -12.20
CA ASP A 472 0.97 -8.99 -10.89
C ASP A 472 -0.11 -9.41 -9.90
N THR A 473 0.14 -10.47 -9.13
CA THR A 473 -0.79 -10.97 -8.12
C THR A 473 -1.13 -9.86 -7.10
N GLY A 474 -2.42 -9.62 -6.91
CA GLY A 474 -2.91 -8.61 -5.98
C GLY A 474 -2.84 -7.17 -6.50
N PHE A 475 -2.52 -6.97 -7.77
CA PHE A 475 -2.52 -5.64 -8.40
C PHE A 475 -3.63 -5.56 -9.46
N SER A 476 -4.39 -4.47 -9.42
CA SER A 476 -5.52 -4.29 -10.31
C SER A 476 -5.70 -2.83 -10.75
N SER A 477 -6.25 -2.64 -11.96
CA SER A 477 -6.69 -1.34 -12.47
C SER A 477 -8.22 -1.27 -12.42
N ASN A 478 -8.75 -0.59 -11.41
CA ASN A 478 -10.21 -0.43 -11.28
C ASN A 478 -10.76 0.79 -12.03
N GLY A 479 -9.89 1.61 -12.61
CA GLY A 479 -10.27 2.82 -13.33
C GLY A 479 -10.59 4.01 -12.42
N ALA A 480 -9.98 4.10 -11.24
CA ALA A 480 -10.10 5.27 -10.37
C ALA A 480 -9.32 6.48 -10.89
N SER A 481 -8.23 6.26 -11.63
CA SER A 481 -7.49 7.29 -12.36
C SER A 481 -7.26 6.88 -13.82
N ARG A 482 -6.92 7.85 -14.68
CA ARG A 482 -6.45 7.57 -16.03
C ARG A 482 -5.05 6.98 -15.97
N GLU A 483 -4.76 6.02 -16.84
CA GLU A 483 -3.43 5.39 -16.92
C GLU A 483 -2.32 6.38 -17.29
N ALA A 484 -2.65 7.45 -18.03
CA ALA A 484 -1.70 8.51 -18.36
C ALA A 484 -1.29 9.37 -17.14
N ASN A 485 -2.13 9.42 -16.10
CA ASN A 485 -1.87 10.23 -14.91
C ASN A 485 -1.03 9.49 -13.87
N ASP A 486 -1.26 8.19 -13.71
CA ASP A 486 -0.47 7.34 -12.81
C ASP A 486 -0.37 5.92 -13.36
N ILE A 487 0.83 5.53 -13.77
CA ILE A 487 1.09 4.21 -14.37
C ILE A 487 1.21 3.07 -13.36
N GLY A 488 1.19 3.37 -12.05
CA GLY A 488 1.19 2.36 -10.99
C GLY A 488 2.34 1.36 -11.10
N ALA A 489 2.04 0.06 -11.01
CA ALA A 489 3.03 -1.02 -11.12
C ALA A 489 3.69 -1.13 -12.52
N GLY A 490 3.19 -0.42 -13.53
CA GLY A 490 3.86 -0.27 -14.84
C GLY A 490 5.11 0.61 -14.82
N SER A 491 5.45 1.22 -13.67
CA SER A 491 6.62 2.07 -13.48
C SER A 491 7.93 1.27 -13.40
N VAL A 492 9.04 1.99 -13.27
CA VAL A 492 10.40 1.43 -13.09
C VAL A 492 10.99 1.87 -11.74
N ASP A 493 12.00 1.13 -11.28
CA ASP A 493 12.81 1.49 -10.11
C ASP A 493 13.88 2.54 -10.46
N ASP A 494 14.69 2.94 -9.47
CA ASP A 494 15.77 3.91 -9.62
C ASP A 494 16.91 3.44 -10.56
N PHE A 495 16.94 2.15 -10.92
CA PHE A 495 17.92 1.53 -11.81
C PHE A 495 17.37 1.28 -13.23
N GLY A 496 16.11 1.65 -13.49
CA GLY A 496 15.42 1.45 -14.77
C GLY A 496 14.79 0.06 -14.96
N ASN A 497 14.75 -0.78 -13.91
CA ASN A 497 14.10 -2.09 -13.99
C ASN A 497 12.58 -1.98 -13.78
N PRO A 498 11.77 -2.80 -14.48
CA PRO A 498 10.33 -2.81 -14.27
C PRO A 498 9.96 -3.13 -12.80
N LEU A 499 9.04 -2.37 -12.21
CA LEU A 499 8.47 -2.71 -10.89
C LEU A 499 7.64 -4.00 -10.99
N SER A 500 6.95 -4.19 -12.10
CA SER A 500 6.07 -5.35 -12.33
C SER A 500 6.85 -6.65 -12.48
N PHE A 501 6.44 -7.66 -11.74
CA PHE A 501 6.92 -9.03 -11.88
C PHE A 501 6.50 -9.64 -13.20
N SER A 502 5.32 -9.28 -13.73
CA SER A 502 4.83 -9.76 -15.02
C SER A 502 5.71 -9.27 -16.17
N LEU A 503 6.20 -8.04 -16.14
CA LEU A 503 7.16 -7.55 -17.14
C LEU A 503 8.51 -8.26 -17.04
N GLN A 504 9.00 -8.51 -15.84
CA GLN A 504 10.23 -9.31 -15.66
C GLN A 504 10.04 -10.76 -16.12
N TYR A 505 8.86 -11.35 -15.86
CA TYR A 505 8.55 -12.68 -16.36
C TYR A 505 8.52 -12.75 -17.90
N LEU A 506 8.01 -11.72 -18.57
CA LEU A 506 8.12 -11.63 -20.04
C LEU A 506 9.57 -11.51 -20.52
N GLN A 507 10.47 -10.84 -19.78
CA GLN A 507 11.90 -10.86 -20.08
C GLN A 507 12.46 -12.29 -20.03
N LEU A 508 12.09 -13.04 -18.98
CA LEU A 508 12.47 -14.45 -18.86
C LEU A 508 12.00 -15.29 -20.04
N LEU A 509 10.72 -15.15 -20.42
CA LEU A 509 10.12 -15.84 -21.58
C LEU A 509 10.76 -15.43 -22.91
N ALA A 510 11.22 -14.19 -23.04
CA ALA A 510 11.96 -13.70 -24.22
C ALA A 510 13.42 -14.20 -24.28
N GLY A 511 13.87 -14.95 -23.27
CA GLY A 511 15.25 -15.47 -23.20
C GLY A 511 16.25 -14.51 -22.55
N ASN A 512 15.79 -13.40 -21.97
CA ASN A 512 16.64 -12.40 -21.31
C ASN A 512 16.58 -12.55 -19.79
N SER A 513 17.10 -13.65 -19.27
CA SER A 513 17.12 -13.92 -17.82
C SER A 513 17.96 -12.93 -17.02
N ALA A 514 18.95 -12.29 -17.63
CA ALA A 514 19.79 -11.28 -16.97
C ALA A 514 19.03 -9.98 -16.62
N ALA A 515 17.89 -9.72 -17.28
CA ALA A 515 17.03 -8.59 -16.98
C ALA A 515 16.02 -8.88 -15.84
N VAL A 516 16.03 -10.08 -15.28
CA VAL A 516 15.17 -10.48 -14.17
C VAL A 516 15.94 -10.24 -12.87
N GLN A 517 15.55 -9.19 -12.16
CA GLN A 517 16.25 -8.74 -10.95
C GLN A 517 15.71 -9.39 -9.67
N ASP A 518 14.40 -9.64 -9.62
CA ASP A 518 13.77 -10.25 -8.45
C ASP A 518 13.92 -11.77 -8.48
N SER A 519 14.51 -12.34 -7.43
CA SER A 519 14.69 -13.79 -7.29
C SER A 519 13.36 -14.56 -7.32
N GLU A 520 12.30 -13.95 -6.83
CA GLU A 520 10.94 -14.53 -6.84
C GLU A 520 10.44 -14.80 -8.26
N VAL A 521 10.74 -13.92 -9.22
CA VAL A 521 10.30 -14.08 -10.62
C VAL A 521 11.00 -15.27 -11.29
N ASN A 522 12.24 -15.56 -10.93
CA ASN A 522 12.96 -16.73 -11.45
C ASN A 522 12.33 -18.07 -11.02
N ALA A 523 11.64 -18.08 -9.89
CA ALA A 523 10.96 -19.27 -9.38
C ALA A 523 9.51 -19.39 -9.91
N VAL A 524 8.98 -18.37 -10.56
CA VAL A 524 7.59 -18.32 -11.03
C VAL A 524 7.39 -19.20 -12.25
N ARG A 525 6.25 -19.89 -12.24
CA ARG A 525 5.70 -20.60 -13.38
C ARG A 525 4.31 -20.08 -13.64
N ALA A 526 4.10 -19.37 -14.75
CA ALA A 526 2.80 -18.81 -15.11
C ALA A 526 1.84 -19.92 -15.55
N CYS A 527 1.23 -20.56 -14.59
CA CYS A 527 0.13 -21.50 -14.80
C CYS A 527 -1.21 -20.78 -14.84
N ASP A 528 -2.22 -21.45 -15.30
CA ASP A 528 -3.58 -20.92 -15.29
C ASP A 528 -4.10 -20.91 -13.85
N PHE A 529 -4.01 -19.77 -13.24
CA PHE A 529 -4.21 -19.68 -11.80
C PHE A 529 -5.68 -19.47 -11.39
N GLN A 530 -6.56 -19.28 -12.34
CA GLN A 530 -8.00 -19.32 -12.06
C GLN A 530 -8.40 -20.65 -11.43
N ASP A 531 -7.71 -21.74 -11.76
CA ASP A 531 -7.91 -23.01 -11.11
C ASP A 531 -7.57 -22.99 -9.61
N ALA A 532 -6.53 -22.25 -9.24
CA ALA A 532 -6.13 -22.13 -7.84
C ALA A 532 -7.17 -21.42 -6.99
N VAL A 533 -7.92 -20.48 -7.55
CA VAL A 533 -9.02 -19.78 -6.86
C VAL A 533 -10.26 -20.67 -6.77
N ALA A 534 -10.43 -21.59 -7.68
CA ALA A 534 -11.57 -22.52 -7.72
C ALA A 534 -11.35 -23.78 -6.86
N THR A 535 -10.10 -24.16 -6.59
CA THR A 535 -9.79 -25.33 -5.78
C THR A 535 -9.89 -25.04 -4.27
N ASN A 536 -10.11 -26.11 -3.50
CA ASN A 536 -10.08 -26.08 -2.04
C ASN A 536 -8.63 -25.92 -1.56
N LEU A 537 -8.16 -24.67 -1.44
CA LEU A 537 -6.80 -24.38 -1.00
C LEU A 537 -6.64 -24.71 0.49
N LYS A 538 -5.68 -25.57 0.79
CA LYS A 538 -5.28 -25.88 2.16
C LYS A 538 -4.10 -24.98 2.54
N LEU A 539 -4.29 -24.17 3.56
CA LEU A 539 -3.18 -23.43 4.14
C LEU A 539 -2.39 -24.32 5.11
N PRO A 540 -1.09 -24.04 5.30
CA PRO A 540 -0.23 -24.86 6.17
C PRO A 540 -0.62 -24.85 7.66
N TYR A 541 -1.62 -24.09 8.05
CA TYR A 541 -2.15 -23.98 9.42
C TYR A 541 -3.65 -24.32 9.42
N SER A 542 -4.01 -25.52 9.21
CA SER A 542 -5.37 -26.12 9.43
C SER A 542 -6.57 -25.17 9.39
N LEU A 543 -6.58 -24.18 8.48
CA LEU A 543 -7.74 -23.34 8.27
C LEU A 543 -8.74 -24.04 7.36
N PRO A 544 -10.06 -23.80 7.56
CA PRO A 544 -11.04 -24.19 6.57
C PRO A 544 -10.73 -23.50 5.23
N ASN A 545 -11.12 -24.14 4.14
CA ASN A 545 -10.83 -23.68 2.78
C ASN A 545 -11.14 -22.19 2.63
N LEU A 546 -10.10 -21.39 2.38
CA LEU A 546 -10.21 -19.93 2.23
C LEU A 546 -11.02 -19.52 1.01
N PHE A 547 -11.03 -20.38 0.01
CA PHE A 547 -11.58 -20.13 -1.31
C PHE A 547 -12.59 -21.23 -1.63
N THR A 548 -13.73 -21.20 -0.96
CA THR A 548 -14.82 -22.09 -1.30
C THR A 548 -15.48 -21.61 -2.58
N GLN A 549 -15.35 -22.41 -3.61
CA GLN A 549 -16.19 -22.52 -4.79
C GLN A 549 -16.63 -21.21 -5.47
N ILE A 550 -15.98 -20.95 -6.57
CA ILE A 550 -16.60 -20.22 -7.68
C ILE A 550 -17.19 -21.31 -8.59
N ASP A 551 -18.40 -21.73 -8.27
CA ASP A 551 -19.07 -22.77 -9.06
C ASP A 551 -19.27 -22.31 -10.51
N GLY A 552 -18.70 -23.06 -11.44
CA GLY A 552 -19.10 -23.05 -12.84
C GLY A 552 -18.47 -22.01 -13.76
N LEU A 553 -17.58 -21.13 -13.31
CA LEU A 553 -16.97 -20.10 -14.17
C LEU A 553 -15.54 -20.39 -14.64
N MET A 554 -14.90 -21.41 -14.09
CA MET A 554 -13.49 -21.64 -14.35
C MET A 554 -13.25 -22.73 -15.38
N PRO A 555 -12.28 -22.56 -16.30
CA PRO A 555 -11.82 -23.66 -17.12
C PRO A 555 -11.39 -24.85 -16.27
N GLN A 556 -11.57 -26.05 -16.78
CA GLN A 556 -11.10 -27.26 -16.11
C GLN A 556 -9.61 -27.14 -15.79
N PRO A 557 -9.14 -27.72 -14.66
CA PRO A 557 -7.74 -27.73 -14.31
C PRO A 557 -6.88 -28.17 -15.50
N GLN A 558 -5.95 -27.31 -15.89
CA GLN A 558 -4.97 -27.67 -16.91
C GLN A 558 -3.78 -28.32 -16.23
N SER A 559 -3.18 -29.30 -16.87
CA SER A 559 -1.92 -29.85 -16.39
C SER A 559 -0.90 -28.73 -16.25
N THR A 560 -0.40 -28.53 -15.04
CA THR A 560 0.64 -27.53 -14.74
C THR A 560 2.03 -28.02 -15.19
N ALA A 561 2.17 -29.30 -15.53
CA ALA A 561 3.38 -29.80 -16.15
C ALA A 561 3.68 -29.00 -17.42
N ASN A 562 4.81 -28.38 -17.50
CA ASN A 562 5.24 -27.50 -18.61
C ASN A 562 4.65 -26.07 -18.61
N CYS A 563 3.94 -25.62 -17.59
CA CYS A 563 3.39 -24.26 -17.57
C CYS A 563 4.47 -23.16 -17.62
N PHE A 564 5.72 -23.53 -17.36
CA PHE A 564 6.89 -22.66 -17.48
C PHE A 564 7.49 -22.59 -18.90
N LEU A 565 7.22 -23.57 -19.75
CA LEU A 565 7.85 -23.70 -21.05
C LEU A 565 6.90 -23.22 -22.17
N PRO A 566 7.18 -22.08 -22.84
CA PRO A 566 6.27 -21.51 -23.85
C PRO A 566 6.04 -22.43 -25.04
N LEU A 567 7.03 -23.24 -25.44
CA LEU A 567 6.93 -24.15 -26.61
C LEU A 567 5.95 -25.28 -26.38
N VAL A 568 5.67 -25.69 -25.15
CA VAL A 568 4.78 -26.81 -24.82
C VAL A 568 3.50 -26.35 -24.12
N ASN A 569 3.37 -25.07 -23.80
CA ASN A 569 2.18 -24.50 -23.23
C ASN A 569 1.62 -23.40 -24.15
N ALA A 570 0.54 -23.71 -24.86
CA ALA A 570 -0.09 -22.82 -25.83
C ALA A 570 -0.62 -21.50 -25.22
N PHE A 571 -0.75 -21.41 -23.89
CA PHE A 571 -1.18 -20.22 -23.19
C PHE A 571 -0.02 -19.25 -22.87
N LEU A 572 1.23 -19.67 -23.03
CA LEU A 572 2.38 -18.80 -22.89
C LEU A 572 2.76 -18.19 -24.24
N PRO A 573 3.18 -16.93 -24.30
CA PRO A 573 3.68 -16.33 -25.53
C PRO A 573 4.99 -17.02 -25.94
N THR A 574 5.22 -17.12 -27.25
CA THR A 574 6.53 -17.53 -27.77
C THR A 574 7.59 -16.49 -27.36
N PRO A 575 8.90 -16.84 -27.32
CA PRO A 575 9.97 -15.89 -27.05
C PRO A 575 9.92 -14.64 -27.94
N ALA A 576 9.60 -14.79 -29.22
CA ALA A 576 9.46 -13.66 -30.14
C ALA A 576 8.25 -12.78 -29.82
N ALA A 577 7.12 -13.37 -29.43
CA ALA A 577 5.92 -12.62 -29.03
C ALA A 577 6.14 -11.88 -27.70
N ALA A 578 6.83 -12.49 -26.74
CA ALA A 578 7.22 -11.84 -25.48
C ALA A 578 8.14 -10.64 -25.73
N ALA A 579 9.16 -10.81 -26.58
CA ALA A 579 10.06 -9.72 -26.96
C ALA A 579 9.31 -8.58 -27.70
N ALA A 580 8.39 -8.91 -28.60
CA ALA A 580 7.56 -7.91 -29.28
C ALA A 580 6.68 -7.11 -28.31
N GLU A 581 6.11 -7.77 -27.29
CA GLU A 581 5.32 -7.08 -26.25
C GLU A 581 6.18 -6.15 -25.41
N LEU A 582 7.38 -6.57 -25.01
CA LEU A 582 8.31 -5.77 -24.24
C LEU A 582 8.74 -4.48 -24.96
N ASN A 583 8.81 -4.51 -26.29
CA ASN A 583 9.18 -3.36 -27.12
C ASN A 583 8.06 -2.33 -27.29
N LYS A 584 6.83 -2.61 -26.88
CA LYS A 584 5.73 -1.65 -26.91
C LYS A 584 5.90 -0.61 -25.80
N ALA A 585 5.39 0.59 -26.01
CA ALA A 585 5.24 1.57 -24.93
C ALA A 585 4.40 0.97 -23.78
N VAL A 586 4.68 1.41 -22.56
CA VAL A 586 3.99 0.88 -21.35
C VAL A 586 2.47 0.97 -21.50
N ASN A 587 1.96 2.09 -21.95
CA ASN A 587 0.53 2.36 -22.16
C ASN A 587 -0.10 1.61 -23.36
N ARG A 588 0.64 0.80 -24.08
CA ARG A 588 0.16 -0.02 -25.20
C ARG A 588 0.39 -1.51 -24.98
N LYS A 589 0.89 -1.90 -23.79
CA LYS A 589 1.09 -3.29 -23.44
C LYS A 589 -0.25 -3.93 -23.10
N MET A 590 -0.65 -4.95 -23.88
CA MET A 590 -1.91 -5.67 -23.69
C MET A 590 -1.68 -7.04 -23.06
N VAL A 591 -0.56 -7.68 -23.36
CA VAL A 591 -0.19 -8.98 -22.79
C VAL A 591 0.33 -8.82 -21.37
N ALA A 592 1.01 -7.71 -21.05
CA ALA A 592 1.38 -7.33 -19.68
C ALA A 592 0.40 -6.25 -19.17
N ALA A 593 -0.64 -6.67 -18.48
CA ALA A 593 -1.68 -5.77 -17.95
C ALA A 593 -1.26 -5.18 -16.59
N VAL A 594 -0.29 -4.29 -16.61
CA VAL A 594 0.34 -3.71 -15.40
C VAL A 594 0.23 -2.19 -15.31
N THR A 595 -0.15 -1.52 -16.40
CA THR A 595 -0.30 -0.05 -16.41
C THR A 595 -1.52 0.37 -15.61
N ALA A 596 -1.38 1.40 -14.78
CA ALA A 596 -2.40 1.86 -13.85
C ALA A 596 -2.96 0.74 -12.96
N THR A 597 -2.13 -0.25 -12.63
CA THR A 597 -2.48 -1.24 -11.62
C THR A 597 -1.89 -0.87 -10.28
N PHE A 598 -2.70 -1.06 -9.26
CA PHE A 598 -2.36 -0.72 -7.88
C PHE A 598 -2.65 -1.89 -6.96
N LYS A 599 -1.88 -1.97 -5.90
CA LYS A 599 -2.06 -2.97 -4.85
C LYS A 599 -3.49 -2.93 -4.30
N THR A 600 -4.17 -4.07 -4.30
CA THR A 600 -5.48 -4.21 -3.67
C THR A 600 -5.33 -4.00 -2.15
N PRO A 601 -5.91 -2.95 -1.57
CA PRO A 601 -5.78 -2.69 -0.15
C PRO A 601 -6.64 -3.66 0.68
N SER A 602 -6.29 -3.81 1.95
CA SER A 602 -7.20 -4.40 2.93
C SER A 602 -8.45 -3.55 3.10
N LEU A 603 -9.60 -4.18 3.36
CA LEU A 603 -10.84 -3.48 3.72
C LEU A 603 -11.05 -3.40 5.24
N ARG A 604 -10.10 -3.89 6.03
CA ARG A 604 -10.20 -3.81 7.48
C ARG A 604 -10.11 -2.36 7.95
N ASN A 605 -11.00 -1.98 8.87
CA ASN A 605 -11.19 -0.62 9.37
C ASN A 605 -11.56 0.41 8.28
N ILE A 606 -12.14 -0.06 7.17
CA ILE A 606 -12.40 0.77 5.99
C ILE A 606 -13.26 2.00 6.30
N GLU A 607 -14.16 1.93 7.27
CA GLU A 607 -14.99 3.05 7.75
C GLU A 607 -14.14 4.25 8.21
N LEU A 608 -12.95 3.99 8.78
CA LEU A 608 -12.10 5.00 9.42
C LEU A 608 -10.95 5.48 8.51
N THR A 609 -10.72 4.85 7.35
CA THR A 609 -9.52 5.05 6.53
C THR A 609 -9.76 5.82 5.24
N GLY A 610 -10.84 6.60 5.17
CA GLY A 610 -11.05 7.57 4.08
C GLY A 610 -9.97 8.69 4.10
N PRO A 611 -9.77 9.39 2.95
CA PRO A 611 -10.46 9.21 1.67
C PRO A 611 -9.99 7.94 0.94
N TYR A 612 -10.82 7.48 0.01
CA TYR A 612 -10.64 6.17 -0.61
C TYR A 612 -9.94 6.24 -1.98
N MET A 613 -9.44 5.09 -2.44
CA MET A 613 -8.63 4.85 -3.63
C MET A 613 -7.17 5.35 -3.47
N HIS A 614 -6.29 4.93 -4.40
CA HIS A 614 -4.88 5.34 -4.39
C HIS A 614 -4.70 6.85 -4.58
N ASN A 615 -5.68 7.52 -5.17
CA ASN A 615 -5.69 8.96 -5.42
C ASN A 615 -6.59 9.75 -4.45
N GLY A 616 -7.19 9.08 -3.43
CA GLY A 616 -8.04 9.73 -2.45
C GLY A 616 -9.30 10.39 -3.04
N SER A 617 -9.81 9.91 -4.18
CA SER A 617 -10.84 10.59 -4.97
C SER A 617 -12.26 10.47 -4.42
N MET A 618 -12.50 9.74 -3.35
CA MET A 618 -13.82 9.49 -2.77
C MET A 618 -13.79 9.67 -1.25
N ALA A 619 -14.76 10.41 -0.72
CA ALA A 619 -14.82 10.72 0.71
C ALA A 619 -15.61 9.68 1.50
N THR A 620 -16.63 9.04 0.92
CA THR A 620 -17.56 8.15 1.62
C THR A 620 -17.59 6.75 1.02
N LEU A 621 -18.01 5.77 1.81
CA LEU A 621 -18.22 4.39 1.34
C LEU A 621 -19.34 4.31 0.30
N GLU A 622 -20.34 5.16 0.40
CA GLU A 622 -21.43 5.26 -0.57
C GLU A 622 -20.88 5.64 -1.95
N GLN A 623 -20.00 6.64 -2.04
CA GLN A 623 -19.34 7.04 -3.29
C GLN A 623 -18.46 5.90 -3.86
N VAL A 624 -17.82 5.10 -3.01
CA VAL A 624 -17.08 3.91 -3.44
C VAL A 624 -18.02 2.86 -4.04
N VAL A 625 -19.16 2.59 -3.40
CA VAL A 625 -20.13 1.62 -3.91
C VAL A 625 -20.75 2.09 -5.22
N GLU A 626 -21.06 3.39 -5.36
CA GLU A 626 -21.52 4.00 -6.63
C GLU A 626 -20.49 3.84 -7.74
N PHE A 627 -19.19 4.10 -7.44
CA PHE A 627 -18.09 3.91 -8.36
C PHE A 627 -18.03 2.48 -8.91
N TYR A 628 -18.08 1.47 -8.05
CA TYR A 628 -18.10 0.07 -8.48
C TYR A 628 -19.41 -0.31 -9.17
N SER A 629 -20.55 0.28 -8.78
CA SER A 629 -21.85 0.02 -9.40
C SER A 629 -21.83 0.37 -10.88
N ARG A 630 -21.22 1.49 -11.28
CA ARG A 630 -21.08 1.90 -12.69
C ARG A 630 -19.88 1.27 -13.41
N GLY A 631 -19.04 0.50 -12.73
CA GLY A 631 -17.87 -0.15 -13.32
C GLY A 631 -16.64 0.75 -13.46
N GLY A 632 -16.45 1.71 -12.55
CA GLY A 632 -15.30 2.63 -12.50
C GLY A 632 -15.50 3.92 -13.30
N ASN A 633 -14.50 4.81 -13.25
CA ASN A 633 -14.54 6.11 -13.93
C ASN A 633 -13.93 6.07 -15.34
N PHE A 634 -12.82 5.36 -15.51
CA PHE A 634 -12.00 5.39 -16.72
C PHE A 634 -11.84 4.00 -17.33
N LYS A 635 -11.78 3.97 -18.67
CA LYS A 635 -11.57 2.74 -19.45
C LYS A 635 -10.08 2.62 -19.75
N ASN A 636 -9.32 2.14 -18.77
CA ASN A 636 -7.91 1.80 -18.94
C ASN A 636 -7.76 0.42 -19.61
N ASP A 637 -6.70 0.19 -20.38
CA ASP A 637 -6.48 -1.11 -21.05
C ASP A 637 -6.36 -2.25 -20.04
N SER A 638 -5.58 -2.05 -18.97
CA SER A 638 -5.42 -3.05 -17.90
C SER A 638 -6.71 -3.36 -17.11
N LYS A 639 -7.72 -2.50 -17.18
CA LYS A 639 -9.02 -2.72 -16.52
C LYS A 639 -9.73 -3.97 -17.05
N HIS A 640 -9.54 -4.33 -18.30
CA HIS A 640 -10.14 -5.51 -18.88
C HIS A 640 -9.67 -6.80 -18.18
N VAL A 641 -8.47 -6.82 -17.63
CA VAL A 641 -7.92 -7.95 -16.87
C VAL A 641 -8.54 -8.05 -15.48
N THR A 642 -8.78 -6.90 -14.85
CA THR A 642 -9.24 -6.84 -13.45
C THR A 642 -10.75 -7.03 -13.29
N ARG A 643 -11.48 -7.15 -14.38
CA ARG A 643 -12.93 -7.45 -14.43
C ARG A 643 -13.83 -6.52 -13.61
N VAL A 644 -13.50 -5.24 -13.53
CA VAL A 644 -14.40 -4.25 -12.95
C VAL A 644 -15.47 -3.89 -14.00
N PHE A 645 -16.60 -4.57 -13.92
CA PHE A 645 -17.77 -4.34 -14.77
C PHE A 645 -18.86 -3.59 -14.02
N PRO A 646 -19.80 -2.93 -14.74
CA PRO A 646 -21.01 -2.42 -14.12
C PRO A 646 -21.77 -3.52 -13.37
N GLN A 647 -22.32 -3.17 -12.21
CA GLN A 647 -22.99 -4.11 -11.30
C GLN A 647 -24.51 -3.83 -11.27
N PRO A 648 -25.32 -4.46 -12.15
CA PRO A 648 -26.73 -4.13 -12.30
C PRO A 648 -27.54 -4.21 -11.01
N THR A 649 -27.24 -5.16 -10.12
CA THR A 649 -27.95 -5.31 -8.84
C THR A 649 -27.65 -4.18 -7.87
N LEU A 650 -26.48 -3.53 -7.97
CA LEU A 650 -26.15 -2.35 -7.19
C LEU A 650 -26.64 -1.06 -7.87
N GLN A 651 -26.71 -1.01 -9.21
CA GLN A 651 -27.24 0.14 -9.93
C GLN A 651 -28.72 0.36 -9.65
N THR A 652 -29.51 -0.71 -9.62
CA THR A 652 -30.98 -0.64 -9.58
C THR A 652 -31.57 -0.72 -8.17
N ASP A 653 -30.82 -1.15 -7.17
CA ASP A 653 -31.31 -1.40 -5.81
C ASP A 653 -30.52 -0.60 -4.77
N ALA A 654 -31.16 0.45 -4.23
CA ALA A 654 -30.56 1.29 -3.19
C ALA A 654 -30.35 0.55 -1.86
N GLN A 655 -31.25 -0.42 -1.53
CA GLN A 655 -31.11 -1.20 -0.31
C GLN A 655 -29.87 -2.09 -0.37
N ASN A 656 -29.60 -2.75 -1.51
CA ASN A 656 -28.38 -3.55 -1.69
C ASN A 656 -27.12 -2.71 -1.55
N ARG A 657 -27.11 -1.44 -1.99
CA ARG A 657 -25.98 -0.53 -1.76
C ARG A 657 -25.80 -0.20 -0.28
N ALA A 658 -26.88 0.16 0.40
CA ALA A 658 -26.86 0.46 1.83
C ALA A 658 -26.42 -0.76 2.67
N ASP A 659 -26.90 -1.94 2.35
CA ASP A 659 -26.55 -3.19 3.01
C ASP A 659 -25.07 -3.54 2.79
N LEU A 660 -24.54 -3.30 1.57
CA LEU A 660 -23.10 -3.49 1.29
C LEU A 660 -22.26 -2.54 2.15
N VAL A 661 -22.64 -1.27 2.29
CA VAL A 661 -21.96 -0.33 3.20
C VAL A 661 -22.06 -0.80 4.65
N ALA A 662 -23.22 -1.29 5.09
CA ALA A 662 -23.39 -1.82 6.44
C ALA A 662 -22.42 -3.01 6.70
N PHE A 663 -22.30 -3.94 5.75
CA PHE A 663 -21.33 -5.03 5.85
C PHE A 663 -19.88 -4.50 5.94
N LEU A 664 -19.48 -3.54 5.10
CA LEU A 664 -18.12 -2.98 5.13
C LEU A 664 -17.79 -2.36 6.50
N LYS A 665 -18.76 -1.74 7.17
CA LYS A 665 -18.59 -1.20 8.53
C LYS A 665 -18.37 -2.27 9.60
N THR A 666 -18.84 -3.52 9.39
CA THR A 666 -18.56 -4.63 10.31
C THR A 666 -17.08 -5.06 10.34
N LEU A 667 -16.26 -4.55 9.42
CA LEU A 667 -14.82 -4.82 9.35
C LEU A 667 -13.98 -3.86 10.22
N THR A 668 -14.64 -2.97 10.98
CA THR A 668 -13.98 -2.00 11.87
C THR A 668 -13.86 -2.56 13.28
N ASP A 669 -12.64 -2.60 13.80
CA ASP A 669 -12.29 -3.07 15.14
C ASP A 669 -12.43 -1.92 16.14
N ASP A 670 -13.17 -2.14 17.23
CA ASP A 670 -13.36 -1.12 18.26
C ASP A 670 -12.08 -0.75 19.00
N ARG A 671 -11.07 -1.62 19.03
CA ARG A 671 -9.75 -1.25 19.55
C ARG A 671 -9.10 -0.16 18.71
N VAL A 672 -9.27 -0.21 17.37
CA VAL A 672 -8.83 0.84 16.46
C VAL A 672 -9.67 2.09 16.63
N ARG A 673 -10.99 1.94 16.67
CA ARG A 673 -11.94 3.06 16.83
C ARG A 673 -11.68 3.88 18.09
N TYR A 674 -11.36 3.24 19.20
CA TYR A 674 -11.09 3.87 20.48
C TYR A 674 -9.60 3.93 20.84
N GLN A 675 -8.71 3.64 19.90
CA GLN A 675 -7.25 3.70 20.08
C GLN A 675 -6.74 2.88 21.27
N ARG A 676 -7.39 1.74 21.58
CA ARG A 676 -6.97 0.82 22.63
C ARG A 676 -5.76 0.00 22.18
N ALA A 677 -4.98 -0.50 23.13
CA ALA A 677 -3.84 -1.35 22.81
C ALA A 677 -4.17 -2.44 21.75
N PRO A 678 -3.32 -2.63 20.76
CA PRO A 678 -1.98 -2.05 20.53
C PRO A 678 -1.99 -0.72 19.74
N PHE A 679 -3.12 -0.05 19.60
CA PHE A 679 -3.31 1.17 18.79
C PHE A 679 -3.20 2.47 19.61
N ASP A 680 -2.84 2.38 20.88
CA ASP A 680 -2.47 3.48 21.77
C ASP A 680 -1.17 4.17 21.31
N HIS A 681 -0.99 5.45 21.64
CA HIS A 681 0.10 6.23 21.04
C HIS A 681 0.56 7.44 21.90
N PRO A 682 1.80 7.95 21.65
CA PRO A 682 2.27 9.22 22.20
C PRO A 682 1.49 10.43 21.67
N GLU A 683 1.64 11.57 22.34
CA GLU A 683 1.22 12.87 21.81
C GLU A 683 1.88 13.15 20.45
N LEU A 684 1.12 13.81 19.53
CA LEU A 684 1.68 14.31 18.28
C LEU A 684 1.01 15.62 17.86
N LYS A 685 1.83 16.56 17.39
CA LYS A 685 1.39 17.77 16.68
C LYS A 685 1.58 17.53 15.19
N ILE A 686 0.48 17.48 14.46
CA ILE A 686 0.46 17.18 13.04
C ILE A 686 0.22 18.47 12.26
N PRO A 687 1.06 18.86 11.29
CA PRO A 687 0.76 19.99 10.40
C PRO A 687 -0.55 19.74 9.67
N HIS A 688 -1.49 20.70 9.75
CA HIS A 688 -2.83 20.61 9.18
C HIS A 688 -3.17 21.91 8.44
N GLY A 689 -2.51 22.11 7.30
CA GLY A 689 -2.62 23.32 6.50
C GLY A 689 -1.87 24.51 7.10
N HIS A 690 -2.19 25.69 6.56
CA HIS A 690 -1.54 26.95 6.89
C HIS A 690 -2.58 28.01 7.23
N SER A 691 -2.17 29.00 8.06
CA SER A 691 -3.01 30.15 8.39
C SER A 691 -3.36 30.94 7.14
N GLY A 692 -4.64 31.17 6.90
CA GLY A 692 -5.23 31.72 5.67
C GLY A 692 -5.98 30.64 4.89
N ASP A 693 -6.17 30.87 3.59
CA ASP A 693 -6.93 30.04 2.65
C ASP A 693 -6.12 29.68 1.40
N GLU A 694 -6.77 29.23 0.35
CA GLU A 694 -6.15 28.89 -0.95
C GLU A 694 -5.74 30.13 -1.77
N VAL A 695 -6.18 31.33 -1.39
CA VAL A 695 -5.87 32.62 -2.08
C VAL A 695 -4.72 33.33 -1.40
N ALA A 696 -4.69 33.32 -0.07
CA ALA A 696 -3.67 34.03 0.71
C ALA A 696 -3.29 33.25 1.98
N THR A 697 -1.98 33.13 2.21
CA THR A 697 -1.44 32.54 3.45
C THR A 697 -0.60 33.56 4.22
N VAL A 698 -0.53 33.37 5.53
CA VAL A 698 0.32 34.17 6.43
C VAL A 698 1.74 33.61 6.42
N ALA A 699 2.77 34.46 6.27
CA ALA A 699 4.17 34.07 6.38
C ALA A 699 4.50 33.53 7.78
N GLY A 700 5.21 32.41 7.84
CA GLY A 700 5.43 31.67 9.09
C GLY A 700 6.54 32.21 9.98
N ASN A 701 7.58 32.79 9.41
CA ASN A 701 8.75 33.26 10.14
C ASN A 701 9.38 34.47 9.43
N PRO A 702 9.69 35.57 10.14
CA PRO A 702 10.43 36.68 9.56
C PRO A 702 11.79 36.30 8.96
N LEU A 703 12.44 35.21 9.45
CA LEU A 703 13.69 34.68 8.92
C LEU A 703 13.48 33.73 7.74
N ASN A 704 12.23 33.30 7.46
CA ASN A 704 11.81 32.47 6.34
C ASN A 704 10.50 32.99 5.77
N ALA A 705 10.47 34.25 5.37
CA ALA A 705 9.29 34.94 4.89
C ALA A 705 8.62 34.29 3.66
N SER A 706 9.31 33.35 3.00
CA SER A 706 8.81 32.60 1.87
C SER A 706 8.04 31.32 2.21
N LEU A 707 7.87 31.00 3.51
CA LEU A 707 7.10 29.83 3.93
C LEU A 707 5.82 30.26 4.68
N SER A 708 4.74 29.54 4.40
CA SER A 708 3.45 29.72 5.09
C SER A 708 3.53 29.24 6.55
N LYS A 709 2.78 29.91 7.44
CA LYS A 709 2.67 29.54 8.84
C LYS A 709 1.81 28.31 9.03
N ASP A 710 2.38 27.24 9.58
CA ASP A 710 1.64 26.01 9.87
C ASP A 710 0.52 26.21 10.91
N GLU A 711 -0.59 25.53 10.66
CA GLU A 711 -1.61 25.17 11.65
C GLU A 711 -1.42 23.70 12.05
N TYR A 712 -1.92 23.31 13.21
CA TYR A 712 -1.67 21.99 13.77
C TYR A 712 -2.93 21.33 14.30
N LEU A 713 -3.13 20.09 13.92
CA LEU A 713 -3.96 19.13 14.65
C LEU A 713 -3.14 18.59 15.83
N ARG A 714 -3.75 18.47 17.02
CA ARG A 714 -3.10 17.91 18.20
C ARG A 714 -3.75 16.61 18.59
N LEU A 715 -2.94 15.57 18.67
CA LEU A 715 -3.31 14.29 19.25
C LEU A 715 -2.75 14.22 20.67
N SER A 716 -3.60 13.95 21.64
CA SER A 716 -3.17 13.69 23.02
C SER A 716 -2.51 12.33 23.13
N ALA A 717 -1.62 12.14 24.09
CA ALA A 717 -1.08 10.82 24.41
C ALA A 717 -2.21 9.90 24.95
N VAL A 718 -2.29 8.70 24.40
CA VAL A 718 -3.29 7.69 24.75
C VAL A 718 -2.58 6.46 25.33
N GLY A 719 -3.05 5.95 26.47
CA GLY A 719 -2.57 4.71 27.08
C GLY A 719 -3.34 3.48 26.60
N ALA A 720 -2.99 2.32 27.11
CA ALA A 720 -3.52 1.00 26.69
C ALA A 720 -5.05 0.88 26.75
N GLU A 721 -5.70 1.61 27.69
CA GLU A 721 -7.17 1.60 27.83
C GLU A 721 -7.90 2.33 26.70
N GLY A 722 -7.15 3.12 25.90
CA GLY A 722 -7.69 3.86 24.75
C GLY A 722 -8.21 5.26 25.07
N ALA A 723 -8.81 5.88 24.06
CA ALA A 723 -9.46 7.18 24.13
C ALA A 723 -10.94 7.04 24.53
N ALA A 724 -11.48 8.07 25.19
CA ALA A 724 -12.90 8.12 25.56
C ALA A 724 -13.81 8.30 24.32
N GLU A 725 -13.35 9.09 23.35
CA GLU A 725 -14.10 9.40 22.14
C GLU A 725 -13.62 8.52 20.97
N PRO A 726 -14.53 8.06 20.11
CA PRO A 726 -14.16 7.29 18.94
C PRO A 726 -13.50 8.15 17.87
N LEU A 727 -12.63 7.53 17.07
CA LEU A 727 -12.13 8.16 15.84
C LEU A 727 -13.31 8.42 14.89
N PRO A 728 -13.47 9.64 14.36
CA PRO A 728 -14.50 9.94 13.36
C PRO A 728 -14.13 9.36 11.99
N ALA A 729 -15.12 9.08 11.17
CA ALA A 729 -14.92 8.81 9.76
C ALA A 729 -14.44 10.07 9.03
N PHE A 730 -13.85 9.89 7.82
CA PHE A 730 -13.24 11.01 7.08
C PHE A 730 -14.25 12.10 6.73
N GLU A 731 -15.44 11.73 6.26
CA GLU A 731 -16.52 12.68 5.90
C GLU A 731 -16.94 13.57 7.07
N GLN A 732 -16.78 13.11 8.31
CA GLN A 732 -17.08 13.90 9.52
C GLN A 732 -16.03 14.96 9.84
N ARG A 733 -14.87 14.90 9.17
CA ARG A 733 -13.76 15.86 9.29
C ARG A 733 -13.78 16.95 8.23
N LEU A 734 -14.59 16.77 7.20
CA LEU A 734 -14.72 17.72 6.10
C LEU A 734 -15.49 18.96 6.55
N ALA A 735 -15.18 20.09 5.93
CA ALA A 735 -15.96 21.30 6.13
C ALA A 735 -17.42 21.08 5.64
N PRO A 736 -18.41 21.71 6.32
CA PRO A 736 -19.80 21.61 5.93
C PRO A 736 -20.10 22.16 4.53
#